data_9ce76ca8d81d1eda02da09a6ff53385b
#
_entry.id   9ce76ca8d81d1eda02da09a6ff53385b
#
_cell.length_a   1.000
_cell.length_b   1.000
_cell.length_c   1.000
_cell.angle_alpha   90.00
_cell.angle_beta   90.00
_cell.angle_gamma   90.00
#
_symmetry.space_group_name_H-M   'P 1'
#
loop_
_entity.id
_entity.type
_entity.pdbx_description
1 polymer ?
#
loop_
_entity_poly.entity_id
_entity_poly.type
_entity_poly.pdbx_seq_one_letter_code
_entity_poly.pdbx_strand_id
1 'polypeptide(L)'
;MEQGNNKNNPGGPHPPKMPKFNMNWLYILIIVGLMVAYLSGGTNSLGGSATQEATYTQFKQYVEKGYVLSVVANKTENTLKLYINPKYSREVYKTSAKNLGSNPYVEVQFGSVDEVDRFANAMVQAKKINSFSYKNESTDGFLKILWNIFPLILFFVFIWWMSGRMGGMGGSGGGIFNVGKSKARMYEKGNAIGITFKDVAGQEGAKQEVQEIVDFLKNPNKYTDLGGKIPKGALLVGPPGTGKTLLAKAVAGEAGVPFFSMSGSDFVEMFVGVGASRVRDLFRQAKEKAPSIIFIDEIDAVGRARSKNPSMGGNDERENTLNALLTEMDGFGTNSGVIILAATNRVDMLDSALLRAGRFDREIHVDLPDLNERKAIFLVHLKPVKVDKSVDVDLLARQTPGFSGADIANVCNEAALIAARHDKKSVSKQDFLDAVDRIVGGLEKKTKVMTAEEKRSIALHEAGHATISWFCQYANPLIKVTIVPRGQALGAAWYLPEERQITTKEQMLDEMCSLMGGRAAEELFTGHISSGAMNDLERATKSAYGMIAYLGMSDKLPNICYYNNQEYSFQRPYSDTTARMIDEEVLKMVNEQYTRAKNILVEHKEGHNALAELLIQKEVIMAEDVEKIFGKRPWLSRSQEIMEDEQPKIDDKLKELPEVQAAIKAHEQAQKEDNSSESTENNDTDVQNDENSEETNNK
;
A
#
# COMPACT_ATOMS: atom_id res chain seq x y z
N MET A 1 -63.90 28.71 16.13
CA MET A 1 -63.57 29.38 17.37
C MET A 1 -62.08 29.20 17.52
N GLU A 2 -61.44 30.19 17.15
CA GLU A 2 -60.65 31.25 17.83
C GLU A 2 -59.20 30.85 17.98
N GLN A 3 -58.41 31.47 17.25
CA GLN A 3 -57.57 32.70 17.27
C GLN A 3 -56.13 32.29 17.65
N GLY A 4 -55.12 32.46 16.92
CA GLY A 4 -54.65 33.65 16.21
C GLY A 4 -53.66 34.41 17.08
N ASN A 5 -52.35 34.31 16.86
CA ASN A 5 -51.56 35.54 16.95
C ASN A 5 -50.20 35.41 16.24
N ASN A 6 -50.15 36.10 15.16
CA ASN A 6 -48.99 36.45 14.38
C ASN A 6 -48.39 37.76 14.95
N LYS A 7 -47.11 37.82 15.29
CA LYS A 7 -46.43 39.10 15.45
C LYS A 7 -45.07 39.06 14.77
N ASN A 8 -45.09 39.50 13.51
CA ASN A 8 -43.96 40.08 12.82
C ASN A 8 -43.50 41.34 13.59
N ASN A 9 -42.19 41.47 13.81
CA ASN A 9 -41.57 42.73 14.17
C ASN A 9 -40.36 42.98 13.26
N PRO A 10 -40.26 44.15 12.60
CA PRO A 10 -39.28 44.42 11.57
C PRO A 10 -37.91 44.83 12.20
N GLY A 11 -36.84 44.50 11.48
CA GLY A 11 -35.45 44.64 11.87
C GLY A 11 -35.03 46.06 12.18
N GLY A 12 -34.26 46.18 13.31
CA GLY A 12 -33.38 47.28 13.59
C GLY A 12 -31.95 46.91 13.15
N PRO A 13 -31.11 47.92 12.83
CA PRO A 13 -29.75 47.65 12.34
C PRO A 13 -28.88 47.06 13.47
N HIS A 14 -28.31 45.91 13.23
CA HIS A 14 -27.35 45.29 14.13
C HIS A 14 -26.05 46.14 14.17
N PRO A 15 -25.48 46.43 15.34
CA PRO A 15 -24.18 47.07 15.45
C PRO A 15 -23.10 46.11 14.90
N PRO A 16 -22.04 46.66 14.30
CA PRO A 16 -20.97 45.82 13.72
C PRO A 16 -20.32 45.01 14.85
N LYS A 17 -20.24 43.65 14.65
CA LYS A 17 -19.53 42.76 15.55
C LYS A 17 -18.04 43.11 15.49
N MET A 18 -17.51 43.63 16.58
CA MET A 18 -16.06 43.80 16.76
C MET A 18 -15.38 42.42 16.56
N PRO A 19 -14.24 42.38 15.86
CA PRO A 19 -13.48 41.12 15.70
C PRO A 19 -13.09 40.63 17.10
N LYS A 20 -13.44 39.40 17.42
CA LYS A 20 -12.99 38.74 18.66
C LYS A 20 -11.48 38.59 18.59
N PHE A 21 -10.78 39.45 19.32
CA PHE A 21 -9.33 39.36 19.48
C PHE A 21 -9.00 37.99 20.09
N ASN A 22 -8.30 37.17 19.33
CA ASN A 22 -7.92 35.82 19.76
C ASN A 22 -6.76 35.99 20.77
N MET A 23 -7.06 35.92 22.07
CA MET A 23 -6.07 36.07 23.16
C MET A 23 -4.86 35.17 23.02
N ASN A 24 -4.99 34.10 22.29
CA ASN A 24 -3.86 33.17 22.00
C ASN A 24 -2.74 33.84 21.19
N TRP A 25 -3.06 34.81 20.34
CA TRP A 25 -2.07 35.56 19.56
C TRP A 25 -1.26 36.51 20.42
N LEU A 26 -1.90 37.07 21.45
CA LEU A 26 -1.22 37.90 22.43
C LEU A 26 -0.20 37.10 23.27
N TYR A 27 -0.55 35.85 23.62
CA TYR A 27 0.37 34.99 24.37
C TYR A 27 1.57 34.54 23.49
N ILE A 28 1.36 34.28 22.21
CA ILE A 28 2.44 33.99 21.27
C ILE A 28 3.38 35.17 21.13
N LEU A 29 2.85 36.38 21.04
CA LEU A 29 3.62 37.63 20.97
C LEU A 29 4.44 37.88 22.24
N ILE A 30 3.88 37.61 23.41
CA ILE A 30 4.59 37.73 24.71
C ILE A 30 5.70 36.66 24.80
N ILE A 31 5.44 35.41 24.40
CA ILE A 31 6.43 34.31 24.42
C ILE A 31 7.57 34.61 23.43
N VAL A 32 7.26 35.07 22.22
CA VAL A 32 8.25 35.48 21.22
C VAL A 32 9.04 36.69 21.72
N GLY A 33 8.39 37.67 22.34
CA GLY A 33 9.04 38.82 22.94
C GLY A 33 9.99 38.45 24.08
N LEU A 34 9.59 37.53 24.96
CA LEU A 34 10.43 37.01 26.03
C LEU A 34 11.57 36.16 25.51
N MET A 35 11.34 35.35 24.47
CA MET A 35 12.37 34.55 23.81
C MET A 35 13.38 35.42 23.08
N VAL A 36 12.95 36.51 22.42
CA VAL A 36 13.83 37.49 21.79
C VAL A 36 14.62 38.26 22.88
N ALA A 37 13.99 38.65 24.00
CA ALA A 37 14.66 39.31 25.13
C ALA A 37 15.67 38.38 25.82
N TYR A 38 15.37 37.09 25.95
CA TYR A 38 16.31 36.05 26.45
C TYR A 38 17.48 35.84 25.51
N LEU A 39 17.22 35.69 24.20
CA LEU A 39 18.27 35.59 23.20
C LEU A 39 19.10 36.86 23.03
N SER A 40 18.50 38.04 23.22
CA SER A 40 19.21 39.31 23.17
C SER A 40 19.93 39.67 24.49
N GLY A 41 19.47 39.15 25.63
CA GLY A 41 20.16 39.31 26.94
C GLY A 41 21.41 38.41 27.08
N GLY A 42 21.51 37.33 26.26
CA GLY A 42 22.70 36.46 26.19
C GLY A 42 23.77 36.93 25.21
N THR A 43 23.49 37.92 24.40
CA THR A 43 24.40 38.47 23.38
C THR A 43 24.81 39.91 23.68
N ASN A 44 25.49 40.17 24.81
CA ASN A 44 26.39 41.31 24.91
C ASN A 44 27.64 41.12 24.00
N SER A 45 27.48 40.53 22.86
CA SER A 45 28.53 40.23 21.87
C SER A 45 28.06 40.52 20.43
N LEU A 46 27.23 41.57 20.27
CA LEU A 46 26.95 42.11 18.93
C LEU A 46 27.75 43.40 18.63
N GLY A 47 28.79 43.67 19.41
CA GLY A 47 29.91 44.53 19.06
C GLY A 47 31.15 43.67 19.13
N GLY A 48 31.44 42.93 18.05
CA GLY A 48 32.60 42.04 18.01
C GLY A 48 33.90 42.79 18.20
N SER A 49 34.39 42.80 19.44
CA SER A 49 35.82 43.03 19.69
C SER A 49 36.53 41.85 19.07
N ALA A 50 37.36 42.07 18.04
CA ALA A 50 38.14 41.01 17.47
C ALA A 50 39.07 40.48 18.56
N THR A 51 38.76 39.31 19.10
CA THR A 51 39.59 38.60 20.06
C THR A 51 40.51 37.67 19.27
N GLN A 52 41.78 37.82 19.48
CA GLN A 52 42.79 36.85 18.94
C GLN A 52 43.44 36.16 20.13
N GLU A 53 43.55 34.89 20.11
CA GLU A 53 44.29 34.12 21.10
C GLU A 53 45.81 34.13 20.77
N ALA A 54 46.63 34.28 21.79
CA ALA A 54 48.08 34.20 21.66
C ALA A 54 48.70 33.39 22.80
N THR A 55 49.87 32.86 22.55
CA THR A 55 50.64 32.14 23.59
C THR A 55 51.38 33.08 24.50
N TYR A 56 51.69 32.63 25.72
CA TYR A 56 52.44 33.43 26.69
C TYR A 56 53.84 33.87 26.14
N THR A 57 54.46 33.09 25.29
CA THR A 57 55.70 33.46 24.60
C THR A 57 55.47 34.61 23.60
N GLN A 58 54.38 34.62 22.89
CA GLN A 58 54.02 35.70 21.96
C GLN A 58 53.69 36.99 22.75
N PHE A 59 53.06 36.87 23.93
CA PHE A 59 52.84 37.99 24.83
C PHE A 59 54.17 38.68 25.17
N LYS A 60 55.20 37.92 25.63
CA LYS A 60 56.51 38.49 25.94
C LYS A 60 57.09 39.22 24.73
N GLN A 61 57.02 38.61 23.54
CA GLN A 61 57.51 39.25 22.29
C GLN A 61 56.74 40.51 21.93
N TYR A 62 55.42 40.57 22.10
CA TYR A 62 54.63 41.75 21.79
C TYR A 62 54.93 42.90 22.76
N VAL A 63 55.20 42.60 24.03
CA VAL A 63 55.61 43.58 25.03
C VAL A 63 57.01 44.11 24.75
N GLU A 64 57.98 43.22 24.44
CA GLU A 64 59.38 43.59 24.12
C GLU A 64 59.48 44.52 22.91
N LYS A 65 58.63 44.26 21.89
CA LYS A 65 58.55 45.08 20.66
C LYS A 65 57.75 46.36 20.84
N GLY A 66 57.15 46.59 22.02
CA GLY A 66 56.39 47.80 22.32
C GLY A 66 55.02 47.86 21.63
N TYR A 67 54.45 46.73 21.26
CA TYR A 67 53.15 46.66 20.57
C TYR A 67 52.00 46.78 21.55
N VAL A 68 52.21 46.45 22.85
CA VAL A 68 51.17 46.43 23.88
C VAL A 68 51.02 47.77 24.56
N LEU A 69 49.82 48.31 24.62
CA LEU A 69 49.51 49.57 25.30
C LEU A 69 49.21 49.35 26.79
N SER A 70 48.38 48.40 27.12
CA SER A 70 48.01 48.03 28.49
C SER A 70 47.67 46.56 28.62
N VAL A 71 47.85 46.04 29.84
CA VAL A 71 47.55 44.63 30.16
C VAL A 71 46.58 44.59 31.34
N VAL A 72 45.51 43.81 31.23
CA VAL A 72 44.57 43.55 32.30
C VAL A 72 44.54 42.06 32.60
N ALA A 73 44.89 41.69 33.80
CA ALA A 73 44.92 40.29 34.25
C ALA A 73 43.60 39.91 34.94
N ASN A 74 43.04 38.75 34.59
CA ASN A 74 41.94 38.15 35.32
C ASN A 74 42.48 36.95 36.13
N LYS A 75 42.51 37.08 37.46
CA LYS A 75 42.99 36.00 38.33
C LYS A 75 42.06 34.81 38.40
N THR A 76 40.78 34.99 38.17
CA THR A 76 39.79 33.93 38.28
C THR A 76 39.83 32.99 37.07
N GLU A 77 40.12 33.53 35.90
CA GLU A 77 40.11 32.79 34.62
C GLU A 77 41.55 32.48 34.13
N ASN A 78 42.59 32.92 34.84
CA ASN A 78 43.98 32.83 34.44
C ASN A 78 44.25 33.37 33.02
N THR A 79 43.64 34.49 32.66
CA THR A 79 43.76 35.11 31.36
C THR A 79 44.28 36.55 31.44
N LEU A 80 45.11 36.94 30.44
CA LEU A 80 45.55 38.33 30.23
C LEU A 80 44.86 38.88 29.00
N LYS A 81 44.29 40.07 29.12
CA LYS A 81 43.79 40.86 28.00
C LYS A 81 44.79 41.93 27.63
N LEU A 82 45.39 41.84 26.47
CA LEU A 82 46.37 42.75 25.95
C LEU A 82 45.72 43.75 25.02
N TYR A 83 45.77 44.98 25.37
CA TYR A 83 45.31 46.06 24.50
C TYR A 83 46.49 46.55 23.67
N ILE A 84 46.39 46.39 22.35
CA ILE A 84 47.45 46.66 21.38
C ILE A 84 47.42 48.14 20.97
N ASN A 85 48.59 48.73 20.82
CA ASN A 85 48.70 50.09 20.33
C ASN A 85 48.16 50.20 18.89
N PRO A 86 47.23 51.13 18.61
CA PRO A 86 46.57 51.22 17.28
C PRO A 86 47.57 51.35 16.10
N LYS A 87 48.76 51.86 16.35
CA LYS A 87 49.79 51.98 15.33
C LYS A 87 50.30 50.63 14.82
N TYR A 88 50.24 49.58 15.65
CA TYR A 88 50.78 48.25 15.35
C TYR A 88 49.65 47.19 15.14
N SER A 89 48.42 47.63 15.02
CA SER A 89 47.24 46.77 14.86
C SER A 89 47.38 45.85 13.64
N ARG A 90 47.96 46.32 12.55
CA ARG A 90 48.20 45.52 11.34
C ARG A 90 49.17 44.37 11.54
N GLU A 91 50.17 44.53 12.37
CA GLU A 91 51.20 43.56 12.62
C GLU A 91 50.73 42.45 13.56
N VAL A 92 49.85 42.78 14.51
CA VAL A 92 49.33 41.83 15.49
C VAL A 92 48.06 41.13 14.94
N TYR A 93 47.10 41.86 14.44
CA TYR A 93 45.79 41.33 13.98
C TYR A 93 45.75 40.98 12.48
N LYS A 94 46.81 41.27 11.73
CA LYS A 94 46.86 41.07 10.25
C LYS A 94 45.72 41.78 9.49
N THR A 95 45.01 42.73 10.14
CA THR A 95 43.83 43.42 9.62
C THR A 95 43.95 44.91 9.93
N SER A 96 43.29 45.78 9.13
CA SER A 96 43.31 47.24 9.33
C SER A 96 42.55 47.63 10.58
N ALA A 97 43.03 48.61 11.35
CA ALA A 97 42.43 49.08 12.60
C ALA A 97 40.95 49.56 12.44
N LYS A 98 40.50 49.93 11.24
CA LYS A 98 39.11 50.32 10.95
C LYS A 98 38.11 49.19 10.99
N ASN A 99 38.58 47.93 10.91
CA ASN A 99 37.74 46.72 10.85
C ASN A 99 37.69 45.97 12.20
N LEU A 100 38.40 46.48 13.22
CA LEU A 100 38.57 45.85 14.52
C LEU A 100 37.65 46.50 15.56
N GLY A 101 36.41 46.41 15.58
CA GLY A 101 35.46 46.89 16.59
C GLY A 101 35.96 47.92 17.64
N SER A 102 35.15 48.35 18.57
CA SER A 102 35.61 49.23 19.68
C SER A 102 36.34 48.38 20.73
N ASN A 103 37.62 48.72 20.98
CA ASN A 103 38.50 48.05 21.94
C ASN A 103 38.90 46.60 21.65
N PRO A 104 39.62 46.31 20.54
CA PRO A 104 40.18 44.99 20.28
C PRO A 104 41.26 44.61 21.29
N TYR A 105 41.28 43.38 21.77
CA TYR A 105 42.31 42.83 22.66
C TYR A 105 42.77 41.45 22.20
N VAL A 106 43.96 41.08 22.61
CA VAL A 106 44.49 39.73 22.46
C VAL A 106 44.40 39.01 23.79
N GLU A 107 43.87 37.79 23.79
CA GLU A 107 43.72 36.98 24.98
C GLU A 107 44.87 35.99 25.10
N VAL A 108 45.48 35.90 26.29
CA VAL A 108 46.60 35.01 26.56
C VAL A 108 46.35 34.26 27.85
N GLN A 109 46.49 32.97 27.84
CA GLN A 109 46.44 32.15 29.06
C GLN A 109 47.80 32.11 29.73
N PHE A 110 47.80 32.15 31.07
CA PHE A 110 49.04 32.07 31.84
C PHE A 110 48.95 31.04 32.98
N GLY A 111 50.10 30.42 33.32
CA GLY A 111 50.14 29.36 34.34
C GLY A 111 50.45 29.85 35.76
N SER A 112 51.18 30.97 35.89
CA SER A 112 51.62 31.49 37.21
C SER A 112 51.38 32.98 37.30
N VAL A 113 50.64 33.41 38.35
CA VAL A 113 50.37 34.81 38.63
C VAL A 113 51.64 35.57 38.97
N ASP A 114 52.57 34.94 39.75
CA ASP A 114 53.78 35.58 40.22
C ASP A 114 54.76 35.86 39.07
N GLU A 115 54.79 35.02 38.06
CA GLU A 115 55.64 35.23 36.88
C GLU A 115 55.11 36.38 36.03
N VAL A 116 53.81 36.47 35.87
CA VAL A 116 53.12 37.55 35.14
C VAL A 116 53.34 38.86 35.84
N ASP A 117 53.21 38.89 37.19
CA ASP A 117 53.40 40.09 38.01
C ASP A 117 54.81 40.63 37.88
N ARG A 118 55.82 39.77 38.05
CA ARG A 118 57.23 40.17 37.92
C ARG A 118 57.52 40.71 36.53
N PHE A 119 57.07 40.00 35.49
CA PHE A 119 57.32 40.41 34.11
C PHE A 119 56.58 41.71 33.75
N ALA A 120 55.29 41.82 34.04
CA ALA A 120 54.49 42.95 33.69
C ALA A 120 54.95 44.21 34.42
N ASN A 121 55.24 44.12 35.72
CA ASN A 121 55.75 45.24 36.52
C ASN A 121 57.12 45.70 36.05
N ALA A 122 58.03 44.77 35.69
CA ALA A 122 59.34 45.11 35.12
C ALA A 122 59.20 45.88 33.79
N MET A 123 58.21 45.48 32.96
CA MET A 123 57.95 46.11 31.65
C MET A 123 57.22 47.47 31.78
N VAL A 124 56.42 47.67 32.83
CA VAL A 124 55.85 48.98 33.17
C VAL A 124 56.95 49.95 33.62
N GLN A 125 57.89 49.49 34.50
CA GLN A 125 59.06 50.28 34.90
C GLN A 125 59.98 50.64 33.73
N ALA A 126 60.14 49.71 32.76
CA ALA A 126 60.89 49.95 31.54
C ALA A 126 60.13 50.82 30.49
N LYS A 127 58.95 51.34 30.84
CA LYS A 127 58.09 52.17 29.98
C LYS A 127 57.68 51.46 28.65
N LYS A 128 57.66 50.13 28.63
CA LYS A 128 57.22 49.35 27.49
C LYS A 128 55.74 49.01 27.48
N ILE A 129 55.08 49.14 28.66
CA ILE A 129 53.64 48.99 28.85
C ILE A 129 53.17 50.23 29.65
N ASN A 130 52.06 50.84 29.27
CA ASN A 130 51.58 52.04 29.97
C ASN A 130 50.91 51.72 31.32
N SER A 131 50.22 50.58 31.40
CA SER A 131 49.54 50.19 32.65
C SER A 131 49.38 48.66 32.71
N PHE A 132 49.49 48.14 33.94
CA PHE A 132 49.12 46.78 34.29
C PHE A 132 48.13 46.82 35.45
N SER A 133 47.01 46.11 35.35
CA SER A 133 45.97 46.09 36.38
C SER A 133 45.33 44.73 36.46
N TYR A 134 44.74 44.46 37.63
CA TYR A 134 43.89 43.30 37.85
C TYR A 134 42.43 43.74 37.78
N LYS A 135 41.61 42.91 37.13
CA LYS A 135 40.16 43.05 37.17
C LYS A 135 39.62 42.38 38.44
N ASN A 136 39.17 43.21 39.41
CA ASN A 136 38.45 42.70 40.56
C ASN A 136 36.96 42.59 40.16
N GLU A 137 36.44 41.35 40.08
CA GLU A 137 35.01 41.17 40.05
C GLU A 137 34.45 41.27 41.45
N SER A 138 33.69 42.31 41.71
CA SER A 138 32.89 42.45 42.93
C SER A 138 31.80 41.36 42.95
N THR A 139 31.57 40.82 44.13
CA THR A 139 30.67 39.69 44.46
C THR A 139 29.20 39.99 44.25
N ASP A 140 28.75 40.26 43.03
CA ASP A 140 27.32 40.35 42.67
C ASP A 140 26.74 39.01 42.10
N GLY A 141 27.42 37.91 42.44
CA GLY A 141 27.02 36.57 41.93
C GLY A 141 25.61 36.14 42.34
N PHE A 142 25.17 36.51 43.53
CA PHE A 142 23.83 36.14 44.03
C PHE A 142 22.70 36.82 43.25
N LEU A 143 22.83 38.09 42.95
CA LEU A 143 21.84 38.85 42.17
C LEU A 143 21.82 38.39 40.70
N LYS A 144 22.95 38.02 40.11
CA LYS A 144 23.01 37.47 38.77
C LYS A 144 22.38 36.08 38.68
N ILE A 145 22.57 35.23 39.68
CA ILE A 145 21.92 33.90 39.78
C ILE A 145 20.40 34.09 39.95
N LEU A 146 19.99 35.00 40.82
CA LEU A 146 18.56 35.30 41.02
C LEU A 146 17.90 35.82 39.72
N TRP A 147 18.61 36.68 38.97
CA TRP A 147 18.14 37.23 37.70
C TRP A 147 18.06 36.20 36.58
N ASN A 148 18.96 35.23 36.57
CA ASN A 148 18.93 34.09 35.62
C ASN A 148 17.83 33.06 35.94
N ILE A 149 17.49 32.89 37.24
CA ILE A 149 16.45 31.94 37.68
C ILE A 149 15.06 32.58 37.64
N PHE A 150 14.96 33.92 37.74
CA PHE A 150 13.70 34.65 37.74
C PHE A 150 12.77 34.34 36.56
N PRO A 151 13.21 34.29 35.28
CA PRO A 151 12.35 33.95 34.17
C PRO A 151 11.87 32.48 34.26
N LEU A 152 12.66 31.59 34.85
CA LEU A 152 12.32 30.19 35.04
C LEU A 152 11.25 30.04 36.15
N ILE A 153 11.36 30.80 37.24
CA ILE A 153 10.32 30.86 38.27
C ILE A 153 9.02 31.47 37.70
N LEU A 154 9.12 32.54 36.92
CA LEU A 154 7.98 33.15 36.24
C LEU A 154 7.29 32.19 35.27
N PHE A 155 8.07 31.37 34.56
CA PHE A 155 7.56 30.32 33.66
C PHE A 155 6.81 29.22 34.43
N PHE A 156 7.33 28.76 35.56
CA PHE A 156 6.63 27.79 36.41
C PHE A 156 5.38 28.36 37.08
N VAL A 157 5.42 29.59 37.54
CA VAL A 157 4.24 30.29 38.07
C VAL A 157 3.20 30.50 36.98
N PHE A 158 3.61 30.82 35.77
CA PHE A 158 2.73 30.92 34.60
C PHE A 158 2.08 29.58 34.24
N ILE A 159 2.86 28.49 34.22
CA ILE A 159 2.32 27.14 34.02
C ILE A 159 1.34 26.74 35.12
N TRP A 160 1.69 27.03 36.39
CA TRP A 160 0.81 26.74 37.51
C TRP A 160 -0.49 27.55 37.44
N TRP A 161 -0.40 28.84 37.12
CA TRP A 161 -1.56 29.73 36.95
C TRP A 161 -2.42 29.32 35.74
N MET A 162 -1.80 28.93 34.62
CA MET A 162 -2.46 28.42 33.44
C MET A 162 -3.12 27.06 33.69
N SER A 163 -2.45 26.18 34.44
CA SER A 163 -2.99 24.87 34.86
C SER A 163 -4.20 25.02 35.78
N GLY A 164 -4.16 25.99 36.70
CA GLY A 164 -5.30 26.29 37.57
C GLY A 164 -6.51 26.90 36.85
N ARG A 165 -6.28 27.61 35.75
CA ARG A 165 -7.36 28.25 34.94
C ARG A 165 -7.96 27.31 33.89
N MET A 166 -7.22 26.27 33.45
CA MET A 166 -7.71 25.19 32.58
C MET A 166 -8.53 24.14 33.34
N GLY A 167 -8.43 24.05 34.65
CA GLY A 167 -9.23 23.14 35.48
C GLY A 167 -10.70 23.54 35.68
N GLY A 168 -11.12 24.74 35.21
CA GLY A 168 -12.46 25.29 35.44
C GLY A 168 -13.41 25.29 34.24
N MET A 169 -13.00 24.75 33.08
CA MET A 169 -13.87 24.70 31.91
C MET A 169 -14.19 23.24 31.59
N GLY A 170 -15.17 22.70 32.29
CA GLY A 170 -15.75 21.39 32.06
C GLY A 170 -16.31 21.30 30.64
N GLY A 171 -15.86 20.26 29.90
CA GLY A 171 -16.46 19.86 28.63
C GLY A 171 -15.47 19.79 27.48
N SER A 172 -15.01 18.59 27.22
CA SER A 172 -14.18 18.13 26.09
C SER A 172 -12.69 18.02 26.38
N GLY A 173 -12.33 16.97 27.14
CA GLY A 173 -10.94 16.58 27.40
C GLY A 173 -10.23 16.02 26.16
N GLY A 174 -9.73 16.89 25.31
CA GLY A 174 -8.80 16.60 24.24
C GLY A 174 -7.37 16.93 24.65
N GLY A 175 -6.86 16.34 25.75
CA GLY A 175 -5.52 16.57 26.25
C GLY A 175 -4.51 15.52 25.77
N ILE A 176 -3.25 15.83 25.97
CA ILE A 176 -2.03 15.04 25.67
C ILE A 176 -2.12 13.56 26.09
N PHE A 177 -3.07 13.21 26.98
CA PHE A 177 -3.36 11.85 27.44
C PHE A 177 -4.23 11.00 26.48
N ASN A 178 -4.71 11.52 25.35
CA ASN A 178 -5.52 10.77 24.37
C ASN A 178 -4.69 10.07 23.29
N VAL A 179 -3.37 10.20 23.30
CA VAL A 179 -2.49 9.60 22.27
C VAL A 179 -2.58 8.06 22.25
N GLY A 180 -2.87 7.44 23.39
CA GLY A 180 -2.99 5.97 23.51
C GLY A 180 -4.41 5.42 23.28
N LYS A 181 -5.41 6.25 23.01
CA LYS A 181 -6.77 5.75 22.73
C LYS A 181 -6.88 5.26 21.28
N SER A 182 -7.60 4.16 21.13
CA SER A 182 -7.91 3.59 19.82
C SER A 182 -8.71 4.58 18.98
N LYS A 183 -8.27 4.78 17.72
CA LYS A 183 -8.99 5.53 16.69
C LYS A 183 -9.93 4.62 15.88
N ALA A 184 -10.29 3.45 16.42
CA ALA A 184 -11.13 2.49 15.73
C ALA A 184 -12.44 3.14 15.28
N ARG A 185 -12.80 2.94 14.02
CA ARG A 185 -14.12 3.33 13.51
C ARG A 185 -15.12 2.31 14.03
N MET A 186 -16.00 2.76 14.92
CA MET A 186 -17.05 1.94 15.47
C MET A 186 -18.35 2.17 14.66
N TYR A 187 -18.94 1.06 14.26
CA TYR A 187 -20.26 1.04 13.61
C TYR A 187 -21.24 0.37 14.56
N GLU A 188 -22.19 1.12 15.09
CA GLU A 188 -23.24 0.63 16.00
C GLU A 188 -24.55 0.31 15.27
N LYS A 189 -25.40 -0.46 15.92
CA LYS A 189 -26.72 -0.91 15.44
C LYS A 189 -27.69 0.22 14.99
N GLY A 190 -27.44 1.48 15.36
CA GLY A 190 -28.21 2.66 14.95
C GLY A 190 -27.66 3.37 13.70
N ASN A 191 -26.36 3.21 13.39
CA ASN A 191 -25.70 3.55 12.14
C ASN A 191 -25.27 2.26 11.44
N ALA A 192 -26.21 1.32 11.25
CA ALA A 192 -25.93 -0.02 10.75
C ALA A 192 -25.07 0.05 9.49
N ILE A 193 -24.04 -0.80 9.45
CA ILE A 193 -23.40 -1.17 8.19
C ILE A 193 -24.56 -1.76 7.36
N GLY A 194 -25.12 -0.98 6.44
CA GLY A 194 -26.19 -1.44 5.54
C GLY A 194 -25.73 -2.49 4.53
N ILE A 195 -24.49 -3.01 4.73
CA ILE A 195 -23.84 -3.97 3.86
C ILE A 195 -24.08 -5.37 4.41
N THR A 196 -24.63 -6.24 3.59
CA THR A 196 -24.93 -7.65 3.88
C THR A 196 -24.28 -8.54 2.81
N PHE A 197 -24.40 -9.87 2.92
CA PHE A 197 -23.91 -10.79 1.88
C PHE A 197 -24.54 -10.57 0.51
N LYS A 198 -25.71 -9.92 0.43
CA LYS A 198 -26.36 -9.54 -0.84
C LYS A 198 -25.56 -8.47 -1.62
N ASP A 199 -24.74 -7.70 -0.92
CA ASP A 199 -23.90 -6.64 -1.50
C ASP A 199 -22.51 -7.17 -1.92
N VAL A 200 -22.18 -8.40 -1.53
CA VAL A 200 -20.94 -9.10 -1.91
C VAL A 200 -21.29 -10.04 -3.06
N ALA A 201 -20.90 -9.69 -4.27
CA ALA A 201 -21.07 -10.54 -5.43
C ALA A 201 -19.92 -11.57 -5.51
N GLY A 202 -20.23 -12.82 -5.87
CA GLY A 202 -19.27 -13.92 -5.91
C GLY A 202 -18.76 -14.34 -4.54
N GLN A 203 -17.61 -15.01 -4.50
CA GLN A 203 -16.94 -15.46 -3.28
C GLN A 203 -17.78 -16.46 -2.45
N GLU A 204 -18.50 -17.36 -3.12
CA GLU A 204 -19.45 -18.24 -2.44
C GLU A 204 -18.76 -19.15 -1.41
N GLY A 205 -17.56 -19.68 -1.71
CA GLY A 205 -16.76 -20.45 -0.75
C GLY A 205 -16.41 -19.66 0.50
N ALA A 206 -15.87 -18.44 0.34
CA ALA A 206 -15.53 -17.58 1.46
C ALA A 206 -16.78 -17.16 2.25
N LYS A 207 -17.91 -16.89 1.57
CA LYS A 207 -19.20 -16.59 2.23
C LYS A 207 -19.68 -17.77 3.08
N GLN A 208 -19.58 -18.99 2.57
CA GLN A 208 -19.99 -20.18 3.31
C GLN A 208 -19.15 -20.34 4.58
N GLU A 209 -17.85 -20.16 4.51
CA GLU A 209 -16.98 -20.24 5.68
C GLU A 209 -17.26 -19.16 6.73
N VAL A 210 -17.50 -17.91 6.29
CA VAL A 210 -17.82 -16.82 7.22
C VAL A 210 -19.26 -16.89 7.72
N GLN A 211 -20.17 -17.60 7.04
CA GLN A 211 -21.54 -17.82 7.48
C GLN A 211 -21.58 -18.56 8.81
N GLU A 212 -20.66 -19.52 9.04
CA GLU A 212 -20.55 -20.19 10.34
C GLU A 212 -20.24 -19.21 11.47
N ILE A 213 -19.43 -18.17 11.18
CA ILE A 213 -19.12 -17.10 12.13
C ILE A 213 -20.37 -16.26 12.44
N VAL A 214 -21.15 -15.94 11.42
CA VAL A 214 -22.43 -15.23 11.58
C VAL A 214 -23.42 -16.03 12.41
N ASP A 215 -23.60 -17.31 12.09
CA ASP A 215 -24.52 -18.19 12.78
C ASP A 215 -24.13 -18.37 14.26
N PHE A 216 -22.84 -18.45 14.52
CA PHE A 216 -22.34 -18.47 15.87
C PHE A 216 -22.65 -17.17 16.63
N LEU A 217 -22.41 -15.99 16.03
CA LEU A 217 -22.69 -14.70 16.68
C LEU A 217 -24.19 -14.50 16.94
N LYS A 218 -25.05 -15.06 16.07
CA LYS A 218 -26.51 -15.06 16.26
C LYS A 218 -26.98 -16.05 17.34
N ASN A 219 -26.42 -17.25 17.37
CA ASN A 219 -26.87 -18.37 18.21
C ASN A 219 -25.69 -19.13 18.88
N PRO A 220 -24.95 -18.53 19.82
CA PRO A 220 -23.77 -19.13 20.41
C PRO A 220 -24.06 -20.45 21.16
N ASN A 221 -25.22 -20.58 21.79
CA ASN A 221 -25.59 -21.75 22.58
C ASN A 221 -25.69 -23.04 21.75
N LYS A 222 -26.12 -22.96 20.47
CA LYS A 222 -26.20 -24.11 19.60
C LYS A 222 -24.86 -24.86 19.45
N TYR A 223 -23.76 -24.15 19.53
CA TYR A 223 -22.42 -24.71 19.36
C TYR A 223 -21.82 -25.13 20.68
N THR A 224 -22.03 -24.34 21.75
CA THR A 224 -21.48 -24.63 23.10
C THR A 224 -22.15 -25.84 23.74
N ASP A 225 -23.42 -26.07 23.52
CA ASP A 225 -24.18 -27.20 24.07
C ASP A 225 -23.70 -28.55 23.52
N LEU A 226 -23.14 -28.53 22.27
CA LEU A 226 -22.50 -29.71 21.67
C LEU A 226 -21.02 -29.86 22.02
N GLY A 227 -20.47 -28.98 22.86
CA GLY A 227 -19.04 -28.97 23.23
C GLY A 227 -18.12 -28.38 22.16
N GLY A 228 -18.67 -27.75 21.14
CA GLY A 228 -17.91 -27.06 20.08
C GLY A 228 -17.12 -25.87 20.63
N LYS A 229 -15.85 -25.74 20.22
CA LYS A 229 -15.03 -24.57 20.50
C LYS A 229 -15.16 -23.59 19.38
N ILE A 230 -15.43 -22.34 19.71
CA ILE A 230 -15.60 -21.24 18.80
C ILE A 230 -14.23 -20.79 18.29
N PRO A 231 -14.05 -20.54 16.99
CA PRO A 231 -12.87 -19.88 16.50
C PRO A 231 -12.77 -18.47 17.10
N LYS A 232 -11.64 -18.13 17.72
CA LYS A 232 -11.41 -16.80 18.29
C LYS A 232 -11.15 -15.76 17.20
N GLY A 233 -10.56 -16.21 16.07
CA GLY A 233 -10.25 -15.34 14.97
C GLY A 233 -10.22 -16.06 13.64
N ALA A 234 -10.54 -15.33 12.58
CA ALA A 234 -10.36 -15.77 11.19
C ALA A 234 -9.53 -14.74 10.40
N LEU A 235 -8.66 -15.26 9.56
CA LEU A 235 -7.78 -14.48 8.70
C LEU A 235 -8.28 -14.55 7.25
N LEU A 236 -8.64 -13.41 6.68
CA LEU A 236 -8.99 -13.26 5.27
C LEU A 236 -7.71 -13.07 4.46
N VAL A 237 -7.38 -14.03 3.61
CA VAL A 237 -6.16 -14.05 2.82
C VAL A 237 -6.51 -13.95 1.34
N GLY A 238 -5.77 -13.16 0.57
CA GLY A 238 -5.95 -13.10 -0.88
C GLY A 238 -5.38 -11.84 -1.51
N PRO A 239 -5.39 -11.74 -2.84
CA PRO A 239 -4.87 -10.60 -3.57
C PRO A 239 -5.57 -9.28 -3.20
N PRO A 240 -4.93 -8.11 -3.43
CA PRO A 240 -5.57 -6.84 -3.20
C PRO A 240 -6.80 -6.66 -4.12
N GLY A 241 -7.81 -5.94 -3.61
CA GLY A 241 -9.01 -5.63 -4.40
C GLY A 241 -10.05 -6.74 -4.47
N THR A 242 -9.84 -7.92 -3.87
CA THR A 242 -10.79 -9.06 -3.90
C THR A 242 -11.99 -8.91 -2.98
N GLY A 243 -12.05 -7.82 -2.19
CA GLY A 243 -13.24 -7.53 -1.35
C GLY A 243 -13.15 -8.00 0.10
N LYS A 244 -11.98 -8.35 0.63
CA LYS A 244 -11.77 -8.80 2.02
C LYS A 244 -12.41 -7.88 3.07
N THR A 245 -12.15 -6.58 2.96
CA THR A 245 -12.74 -5.56 3.84
C THR A 245 -14.26 -5.46 3.67
N LEU A 246 -14.78 -5.65 2.45
CA LEU A 246 -16.21 -5.66 2.16
C LEU A 246 -16.88 -6.89 2.79
N LEU A 247 -16.26 -8.06 2.64
CA LEU A 247 -16.74 -9.31 3.23
C LEU A 247 -16.79 -9.22 4.77
N ALA A 248 -15.75 -8.69 5.41
CA ALA A 248 -15.72 -8.48 6.86
C ALA A 248 -16.86 -7.56 7.35
N LYS A 249 -17.16 -6.48 6.60
CA LYS A 249 -18.31 -5.62 6.89
C LYS A 249 -19.64 -6.33 6.68
N ALA A 250 -19.75 -7.16 5.64
CA ALA A 250 -20.95 -7.94 5.37
C ALA A 250 -21.24 -8.95 6.49
N VAL A 251 -20.20 -9.61 7.02
CA VAL A 251 -20.30 -10.50 8.19
C VAL A 251 -20.92 -9.77 9.38
N ALA A 252 -20.44 -8.58 9.69
CA ALA A 252 -20.95 -7.78 10.81
C ALA A 252 -22.38 -7.30 10.59
N GLY A 253 -22.71 -6.86 9.35
CA GLY A 253 -24.06 -6.46 8.98
C GLY A 253 -25.05 -7.62 9.03
N GLU A 254 -24.65 -8.79 8.54
CA GLU A 254 -25.47 -10.00 8.57
C GLU A 254 -25.68 -10.53 10.00
N ALA A 255 -24.62 -10.48 10.85
CA ALA A 255 -24.71 -10.85 12.26
C ALA A 255 -25.46 -9.80 13.11
N GLY A 256 -25.55 -8.55 12.66
CA GLY A 256 -26.22 -7.46 13.38
C GLY A 256 -25.48 -7.05 14.66
N VAL A 257 -24.16 -7.22 14.71
CA VAL A 257 -23.30 -6.93 15.87
C VAL A 257 -22.44 -5.68 15.64
N PRO A 258 -21.97 -5.01 16.72
CA PRO A 258 -21.02 -3.92 16.64
C PRO A 258 -19.73 -4.33 15.93
N PHE A 259 -19.24 -3.44 15.05
CA PHE A 259 -18.05 -3.67 14.25
C PHE A 259 -16.99 -2.59 14.52
N PHE A 260 -15.83 -3.01 14.99
CA PHE A 260 -14.69 -2.16 15.28
C PHE A 260 -13.64 -2.36 14.19
N SER A 261 -13.42 -1.37 13.34
CA SER A 261 -12.47 -1.46 12.22
C SER A 261 -11.27 -0.57 12.47
N MET A 262 -10.07 -1.16 12.28
CA MET A 262 -8.78 -0.47 12.36
C MET A 262 -7.83 -1.04 11.31
N SER A 263 -6.92 -0.21 10.78
CA SER A 263 -5.81 -0.70 9.95
C SER A 263 -4.64 -1.13 10.84
N GLY A 264 -3.92 -2.17 10.43
CA GLY A 264 -2.66 -2.57 11.07
C GLY A 264 -1.65 -1.43 11.16
N SER A 265 -1.63 -0.56 10.15
CA SER A 265 -0.78 0.64 10.15
C SER A 265 -1.11 1.64 11.27
N ASP A 266 -2.37 1.70 11.74
CA ASP A 266 -2.78 2.59 12.82
C ASP A 266 -2.17 2.21 14.19
N PHE A 267 -1.65 1.00 14.32
CA PHE A 267 -0.95 0.55 15.51
C PHE A 267 0.55 0.87 15.50
N VAL A 268 1.10 1.19 14.30
CA VAL A 268 2.53 1.50 14.15
C VAL A 268 2.73 3.00 14.40
N GLU A 269 3.35 3.32 15.54
CA GLU A 269 3.64 4.70 15.94
C GLU A 269 5.13 4.84 16.29
N MET A 270 5.64 6.07 16.27
CA MET A 270 7.04 6.34 16.64
C MET A 270 7.28 6.33 18.17
N PHE A 271 6.21 6.45 18.96
CA PHE A 271 6.31 6.51 20.42
C PHE A 271 6.12 5.14 21.04
N VAL A 272 7.09 4.72 21.86
CA VAL A 272 7.09 3.40 22.52
C VAL A 272 5.85 3.22 23.41
N GLY A 273 5.17 2.09 23.23
CA GLY A 273 4.01 1.67 24.03
C GLY A 273 2.66 2.22 23.58
N VAL A 274 2.62 3.14 22.59
CA VAL A 274 1.36 3.72 22.10
C VAL A 274 0.57 2.68 21.30
N GLY A 275 1.23 1.90 20.43
CA GLY A 275 0.60 0.83 19.67
C GLY A 275 -0.02 -0.24 20.59
N ALA A 276 0.74 -0.69 21.56
CA ALA A 276 0.26 -1.66 22.57
C ALA A 276 -0.90 -1.12 23.41
N SER A 277 -0.92 0.18 23.71
CA SER A 277 -2.03 0.83 24.42
C SER A 277 -3.30 0.87 23.55
N ARG A 278 -3.18 1.17 22.26
CA ARG A 278 -4.32 1.15 21.32
C ARG A 278 -4.91 -0.24 21.14
N VAL A 279 -4.06 -1.27 21.07
CA VAL A 279 -4.52 -2.67 21.05
C VAL A 279 -5.38 -2.95 22.27
N ARG A 280 -4.87 -2.72 23.49
CA ARG A 280 -5.62 -2.95 24.74
C ARG A 280 -6.91 -2.16 24.80
N ASP A 281 -6.91 -0.90 24.36
CA ASP A 281 -8.11 -0.05 24.36
C ASP A 281 -9.17 -0.57 23.37
N LEU A 282 -8.77 -0.99 22.16
CA LEU A 282 -9.65 -1.59 21.16
C LEU A 282 -10.33 -2.86 21.71
N PHE A 283 -9.53 -3.75 22.26
CA PHE A 283 -10.04 -5.00 22.83
C PHE A 283 -10.97 -4.78 24.03
N ARG A 284 -10.65 -3.80 24.87
CA ARG A 284 -11.53 -3.41 26.00
C ARG A 284 -12.88 -2.90 25.48
N GLN A 285 -12.89 -1.98 24.50
CA GLN A 285 -14.11 -1.44 23.91
C GLN A 285 -14.98 -2.55 23.27
N ALA A 286 -14.36 -3.49 22.56
CA ALA A 286 -15.06 -4.61 21.96
C ALA A 286 -15.66 -5.55 23.01
N LYS A 287 -14.95 -5.84 24.12
CA LYS A 287 -15.46 -6.63 25.26
C LYS A 287 -16.67 -5.97 25.92
N GLU A 288 -16.63 -4.64 26.10
CA GLU A 288 -17.73 -3.87 26.70
C GLU A 288 -19.01 -3.91 25.85
N LYS A 289 -18.88 -4.17 24.54
CA LYS A 289 -19.98 -4.21 23.57
C LYS A 289 -20.21 -5.60 22.96
N ALA A 290 -19.78 -6.66 23.64
CA ALA A 290 -20.02 -8.02 23.18
C ALA A 290 -21.53 -8.36 23.13
N PRO A 291 -22.01 -9.14 22.11
CA PRO A 291 -21.23 -9.72 21.03
C PRO A 291 -20.78 -8.67 19.99
N SER A 292 -19.52 -8.75 19.55
CA SER A 292 -18.92 -7.76 18.63
C SER A 292 -17.84 -8.39 17.74
N ILE A 293 -17.51 -7.69 16.66
CA ILE A 293 -16.41 -8.07 15.76
C ILE A 293 -15.34 -6.99 15.78
N ILE A 294 -14.08 -7.41 15.96
CA ILE A 294 -12.89 -6.60 15.73
C ILE A 294 -12.38 -6.96 14.33
N PHE A 295 -12.19 -5.97 13.47
CA PHE A 295 -11.57 -6.15 12.16
C PHE A 295 -10.27 -5.36 12.07
N ILE A 296 -9.19 -6.07 11.73
CA ILE A 296 -7.86 -5.50 11.53
C ILE A 296 -7.49 -5.69 10.06
N ASP A 297 -7.52 -4.61 9.30
CA ASP A 297 -7.08 -4.63 7.90
C ASP A 297 -5.55 -4.51 7.84
N GLU A 298 -4.94 -5.09 6.81
CA GLU A 298 -3.48 -5.05 6.60
C GLU A 298 -2.71 -5.50 7.86
N ILE A 299 -3.10 -6.64 8.42
CA ILE A 299 -2.49 -7.15 9.68
C ILE A 299 -0.98 -7.37 9.57
N ASP A 300 -0.46 -7.57 8.37
CA ASP A 300 0.97 -7.71 8.06
C ASP A 300 1.79 -6.46 8.42
N ALA A 301 1.15 -5.29 8.53
CA ALA A 301 1.82 -4.08 9.03
C ALA A 301 2.33 -4.25 10.47
N VAL A 302 1.63 -5.01 11.32
CA VAL A 302 1.99 -5.28 12.73
C VAL A 302 2.51 -6.70 12.91
N GLY A 303 1.89 -7.65 12.20
CA GLY A 303 2.08 -9.10 12.38
C GLY A 303 3.27 -9.70 11.63
N ARG A 304 4.16 -8.91 11.07
CA ARG A 304 5.29 -9.40 10.27
C ARG A 304 6.26 -10.25 11.11
N ALA A 305 6.73 -11.36 10.55
CA ALA A 305 7.71 -12.25 11.16
C ALA A 305 9.01 -11.51 11.53
N ARG A 306 9.65 -11.94 12.62
CA ARG A 306 10.88 -11.32 13.13
C ARG A 306 12.00 -11.45 12.12
N SER A 307 12.66 -10.34 11.83
CA SER A 307 13.88 -10.35 11.01
C SER A 307 15.01 -11.04 11.77
N LYS A 308 15.70 -11.97 11.12
CA LYS A 308 16.90 -12.63 11.69
C LYS A 308 18.12 -11.70 11.85
N ASN A 309 18.07 -10.47 11.32
CA ASN A 309 19.13 -9.47 11.42
C ASN A 309 18.75 -8.35 12.40
N PRO A 310 19.39 -8.26 13.59
CA PRO A 310 19.07 -7.29 14.63
C PRO A 310 19.60 -5.86 14.39
N SER A 311 20.25 -5.57 13.29
CA SER A 311 20.98 -4.31 13.08
C SER A 311 20.17 -3.12 12.57
N MET A 312 18.85 -3.18 12.51
CA MET A 312 17.97 -2.04 12.20
C MET A 312 17.04 -1.75 13.37
N GLY A 313 17.41 -0.83 14.23
CA GLY A 313 16.74 -0.42 15.47
C GLY A 313 15.35 0.21 15.34
N GLY A 314 14.51 -0.25 14.40
CA GLY A 314 13.13 0.20 14.20
C GLY A 314 12.05 -0.84 14.52
N ASN A 315 12.42 -2.02 15.01
CA ASN A 315 11.47 -3.14 15.15
C ASN A 315 10.86 -3.29 16.56
N ASP A 316 11.44 -2.67 17.58
CA ASP A 316 11.04 -2.91 18.99
C ASP A 316 9.57 -2.52 19.27
N GLU A 317 9.09 -1.40 18.69
CA GLU A 317 7.73 -0.95 18.94
C GLU A 317 6.69 -1.84 18.24
N ARG A 318 7.01 -2.31 17.04
CA ARG A 318 6.15 -3.25 16.29
C ARG A 318 6.05 -4.59 17.02
N GLU A 319 7.16 -5.11 17.55
CA GLU A 319 7.16 -6.35 18.33
C GLU A 319 6.39 -6.20 19.64
N ASN A 320 6.51 -5.07 20.33
CA ASN A 320 5.74 -4.77 21.52
C ASN A 320 4.23 -4.75 21.23
N THR A 321 3.86 -4.16 20.10
CA THR A 321 2.46 -4.10 19.66
C THR A 321 1.94 -5.48 19.28
N LEU A 322 2.73 -6.27 18.54
CA LEU A 322 2.39 -7.67 18.23
C LEU A 322 2.21 -8.51 19.49
N ASN A 323 3.14 -8.41 20.44
CA ASN A 323 3.04 -9.13 21.71
C ASN A 323 1.79 -8.73 22.52
N ALA A 324 1.42 -7.44 22.48
CA ALA A 324 0.17 -6.98 23.10
C ALA A 324 -1.06 -7.58 22.40
N LEU A 325 -1.06 -7.64 21.05
CA LEU A 325 -2.13 -8.28 20.28
C LEU A 325 -2.26 -9.76 20.63
N LEU A 326 -1.16 -10.50 20.62
CA LEU A 326 -1.13 -11.93 21.00
C LEU A 326 -1.64 -12.14 22.41
N THR A 327 -1.23 -11.31 23.36
CA THR A 327 -1.66 -11.38 24.76
C THR A 327 -3.16 -11.13 24.91
N GLU A 328 -3.69 -10.12 24.21
CA GLU A 328 -5.13 -9.83 24.25
C GLU A 328 -5.94 -10.96 23.60
N MET A 329 -5.46 -11.57 22.48
CA MET A 329 -6.11 -12.73 21.84
C MET A 329 -6.11 -13.96 22.76
N ASP A 330 -5.00 -14.22 23.45
CA ASP A 330 -4.89 -15.35 24.38
C ASP A 330 -5.76 -15.12 25.63
N GLY A 331 -5.88 -13.87 26.08
CA GLY A 331 -6.69 -13.46 27.24
C GLY A 331 -8.21 -13.53 27.04
N PHE A 332 -8.68 -13.85 25.81
CA PHE A 332 -10.09 -14.12 25.57
C PHE A 332 -10.46 -15.52 26.10
N GLY A 333 -11.41 -15.57 27.01
CA GLY A 333 -12.12 -16.82 27.34
C GLY A 333 -12.91 -17.30 26.11
N THR A 334 -13.15 -18.62 26.04
CA THR A 334 -13.89 -19.27 24.94
C THR A 334 -15.31 -18.73 24.70
N ASN A 335 -15.86 -17.94 25.64
CA ASN A 335 -17.23 -17.42 25.59
C ASN A 335 -17.31 -15.88 25.66
N SER A 336 -16.27 -15.17 25.25
CA SER A 336 -16.27 -13.68 25.34
C SER A 336 -17.23 -12.98 24.38
N GLY A 337 -17.80 -13.68 23.42
CA GLY A 337 -18.69 -13.08 22.40
C GLY A 337 -17.99 -12.10 21.43
N VAL A 338 -16.64 -12.04 21.44
CA VAL A 338 -15.87 -11.19 20.53
C VAL A 338 -15.13 -12.07 19.53
N ILE A 339 -15.28 -11.79 18.24
CA ILE A 339 -14.56 -12.47 17.17
C ILE A 339 -13.63 -11.48 16.51
N ILE A 340 -12.42 -11.93 16.19
CA ILE A 340 -11.41 -11.13 15.54
C ILE A 340 -11.33 -11.57 14.07
N LEU A 341 -11.61 -10.66 13.15
CA LEU A 341 -11.33 -10.83 11.73
C LEU A 341 -10.09 -10.03 11.38
N ALA A 342 -9.18 -10.61 10.65
CA ALA A 342 -8.07 -9.85 10.09
C ALA A 342 -7.98 -10.07 8.58
N ALA A 343 -7.39 -9.13 7.86
CA ALA A 343 -7.14 -9.25 6.43
C ALA A 343 -5.67 -9.01 6.11
N THR A 344 -5.13 -9.79 5.17
CA THR A 344 -3.78 -9.59 4.63
C THR A 344 -3.74 -9.96 3.15
N ASN A 345 -2.83 -9.33 2.43
CA ASN A 345 -2.48 -9.71 1.07
C ASN A 345 -1.24 -10.66 1.05
N ARG A 346 -0.55 -10.81 2.19
CA ARG A 346 0.73 -11.51 2.28
C ARG A 346 0.82 -12.36 3.54
N VAL A 347 0.19 -13.52 3.50
CA VAL A 347 0.23 -14.47 4.61
C VAL A 347 1.65 -14.99 4.91
N ASP A 348 2.48 -15.10 3.88
CA ASP A 348 3.88 -15.51 3.93
C ASP A 348 4.75 -14.62 4.83
N MET A 349 4.34 -13.37 5.03
CA MET A 349 5.05 -12.40 5.85
C MET A 349 4.65 -12.43 7.32
N LEU A 350 3.57 -13.12 7.68
CA LEU A 350 3.05 -13.13 9.04
C LEU A 350 3.89 -14.00 10.00
N ASP A 351 4.00 -13.55 11.24
CA ASP A 351 4.58 -14.35 12.32
C ASP A 351 3.71 -15.58 12.58
N SER A 352 4.33 -16.76 12.55
CA SER A 352 3.66 -18.05 12.78
C SER A 352 2.92 -18.12 14.13
N ALA A 353 3.27 -17.27 15.08
CA ALA A 353 2.56 -17.16 16.35
C ALA A 353 1.12 -16.67 16.20
N LEU A 354 0.82 -15.87 15.16
CA LEU A 354 -0.54 -15.41 14.87
C LEU A 354 -1.44 -16.54 14.35
N LEU A 355 -0.87 -17.50 13.62
CA LEU A 355 -1.56 -18.59 12.95
C LEU A 355 -1.76 -19.83 13.85
N ARG A 356 -1.40 -19.73 15.13
CA ARG A 356 -1.59 -20.83 16.10
C ARG A 356 -3.05 -20.96 16.54
N ALA A 357 -3.44 -22.20 16.83
CA ALA A 357 -4.76 -22.49 17.37
C ALA A 357 -5.08 -21.62 18.61
N GLY A 358 -6.30 -21.07 18.64
CA GLY A 358 -6.74 -20.13 19.65
C GLY A 358 -6.43 -18.64 19.34
N ARG A 359 -5.91 -18.35 18.15
CA ARG A 359 -5.69 -17.00 17.60
C ARG A 359 -6.39 -16.88 16.25
N PHE A 360 -5.65 -16.80 15.12
CA PHE A 360 -6.23 -16.95 13.78
C PHE A 360 -6.15 -18.42 13.38
N ASP A 361 -7.10 -19.19 13.84
CA ASP A 361 -7.17 -20.64 13.64
C ASP A 361 -7.92 -21.04 12.38
N ARG A 362 -8.49 -20.06 11.66
CA ARG A 362 -9.09 -20.24 10.34
C ARG A 362 -8.47 -19.28 9.34
N GLU A 363 -8.01 -19.79 8.22
CA GLU A 363 -7.58 -19.03 7.06
C GLU A 363 -8.65 -19.16 5.98
N ILE A 364 -9.27 -18.04 5.62
CA ILE A 364 -10.35 -17.97 4.64
C ILE A 364 -9.77 -17.31 3.38
N HIS A 365 -9.69 -18.07 2.31
CA HIS A 365 -9.15 -17.58 1.06
C HIS A 365 -10.20 -16.78 0.29
N VAL A 366 -9.83 -15.56 -0.11
CA VAL A 366 -10.64 -14.61 -0.89
C VAL A 366 -9.88 -14.37 -2.20
N ASP A 367 -10.02 -15.31 -3.12
CA ASP A 367 -9.28 -15.37 -4.36
C ASP A 367 -9.78 -14.35 -5.40
N LEU A 368 -9.10 -14.29 -6.54
CA LEU A 368 -9.59 -13.52 -7.68
C LEU A 368 -10.88 -14.17 -8.22
N PRO A 369 -11.87 -13.36 -8.62
CA PRO A 369 -13.16 -13.88 -9.05
C PRO A 369 -13.05 -14.66 -10.37
N ASP A 370 -13.76 -15.79 -10.47
CA ASP A 370 -13.95 -16.56 -11.69
C ASP A 370 -14.86 -15.80 -12.70
N LEU A 371 -15.08 -16.39 -13.87
CA LEU A 371 -15.90 -15.80 -14.94
C LEU A 371 -17.32 -15.44 -14.46
N ASN A 372 -17.98 -16.35 -13.75
CA ASN A 372 -19.36 -16.15 -13.28
C ASN A 372 -19.41 -15.10 -12.15
N GLU A 373 -18.44 -15.15 -11.25
CA GLU A 373 -18.30 -14.17 -10.19
C GLU A 373 -18.00 -12.77 -10.74
N ARG A 374 -17.12 -12.64 -11.77
CA ARG A 374 -16.89 -11.34 -12.44
C ARG A 374 -18.15 -10.80 -13.06
N LYS A 375 -18.95 -11.67 -13.70
CA LYS A 375 -20.25 -11.28 -14.24
C LYS A 375 -21.17 -10.73 -13.14
N ALA A 376 -21.26 -11.41 -12.01
CA ALA A 376 -22.05 -10.95 -10.86
C ALA A 376 -21.52 -9.60 -10.30
N ILE A 377 -20.20 -9.43 -10.24
CA ILE A 377 -19.55 -8.18 -9.79
C ILE A 377 -19.84 -7.04 -10.77
N PHE A 378 -19.76 -7.27 -12.08
CA PHE A 378 -20.17 -6.27 -13.09
C PHE A 378 -21.62 -5.84 -12.89
N LEU A 379 -22.55 -6.78 -12.69
CA LEU A 379 -23.95 -6.45 -12.46
C LEU A 379 -24.18 -5.55 -11.24
N VAL A 380 -23.38 -5.73 -10.18
CA VAL A 380 -23.43 -4.85 -9.00
C VAL A 380 -22.90 -3.45 -9.34
N HIS A 381 -21.75 -3.35 -10.00
CA HIS A 381 -21.14 -2.05 -10.31
C HIS A 381 -21.79 -1.30 -11.47
N LEU A 382 -22.57 -1.99 -12.31
CA LEU A 382 -23.36 -1.37 -13.38
C LEU A 382 -24.65 -0.73 -12.88
N LYS A 383 -25.19 -1.12 -11.70
CA LYS A 383 -26.44 -0.55 -11.14
C LYS A 383 -26.48 0.99 -11.13
N PRO A 384 -25.42 1.70 -10.69
CA PRO A 384 -25.42 3.16 -10.70
C PRO A 384 -25.10 3.79 -12.07
N VAL A 385 -24.64 3.00 -13.06
CA VAL A 385 -24.16 3.47 -14.35
C VAL A 385 -25.31 3.41 -15.38
N LYS A 386 -25.47 4.48 -16.15
CA LYS A 386 -26.44 4.48 -17.26
C LYS A 386 -25.82 3.80 -18.48
N VAL A 387 -26.11 2.54 -18.67
CA VAL A 387 -25.64 1.73 -19.81
C VAL A 387 -26.64 1.69 -20.94
N ASP A 388 -26.18 1.56 -22.17
CA ASP A 388 -27.03 1.32 -23.31
C ASP A 388 -27.23 -0.20 -23.57
N LYS A 389 -28.08 -0.53 -24.56
CA LYS A 389 -28.39 -1.91 -24.91
C LYS A 389 -27.26 -2.67 -25.57
N SER A 390 -26.18 -2.00 -25.97
CA SER A 390 -25.00 -2.62 -26.61
C SER A 390 -24.08 -3.29 -25.61
N VAL A 391 -24.26 -3.04 -24.31
CA VAL A 391 -23.38 -3.55 -23.26
C VAL A 391 -23.75 -5.00 -22.94
N ASP A 392 -22.83 -5.88 -23.29
CA ASP A 392 -22.89 -7.30 -22.98
C ASP A 392 -21.98 -7.63 -21.79
N VAL A 393 -22.61 -7.98 -20.65
CA VAL A 393 -21.89 -8.28 -19.41
C VAL A 393 -21.07 -9.56 -19.53
N ASP A 394 -21.54 -10.53 -20.30
CA ASP A 394 -20.80 -11.77 -20.55
C ASP A 394 -19.50 -11.50 -21.31
N LEU A 395 -19.57 -10.62 -22.30
CA LEU A 395 -18.38 -10.20 -23.02
C LEU A 395 -17.39 -9.45 -22.11
N LEU A 396 -17.89 -8.53 -21.27
CA LEU A 396 -17.03 -7.77 -20.34
C LEU A 396 -16.33 -8.70 -19.34
N ALA A 397 -17.06 -9.66 -18.77
CA ALA A 397 -16.50 -10.64 -17.85
C ALA A 397 -15.43 -11.52 -18.52
N ARG A 398 -15.63 -11.89 -19.78
CA ARG A 398 -14.63 -12.64 -20.57
C ARG A 398 -13.38 -11.81 -20.87
N GLN A 399 -13.54 -10.50 -21.11
CA GLN A 399 -12.42 -9.62 -21.45
C GLN A 399 -11.60 -9.15 -20.24
N THR A 400 -12.03 -9.49 -19.02
CA THR A 400 -11.36 -9.07 -17.77
C THR A 400 -10.90 -10.25 -16.91
N PRO A 401 -10.20 -11.28 -17.50
CA PRO A 401 -9.66 -12.38 -16.69
C PRO A 401 -8.60 -11.86 -15.74
N GLY A 402 -8.56 -12.40 -14.53
CA GLY A 402 -7.62 -12.00 -13.50
C GLY A 402 -7.88 -10.62 -12.86
N PHE A 403 -8.98 -9.94 -13.21
CA PHE A 403 -9.36 -8.69 -12.57
C PHE A 403 -10.00 -8.96 -11.22
N SER A 404 -9.59 -8.18 -10.24
CA SER A 404 -10.24 -8.15 -8.93
C SER A 404 -11.56 -7.38 -8.99
N GLY A 405 -12.35 -7.47 -7.94
CA GLY A 405 -13.58 -6.67 -7.80
C GLY A 405 -13.32 -5.16 -7.86
N ALA A 406 -12.18 -4.70 -7.33
CA ALA A 406 -11.76 -3.31 -7.39
C ALA A 406 -11.39 -2.87 -8.83
N ASP A 407 -10.75 -3.75 -9.60
CA ASP A 407 -10.43 -3.48 -11.00
C ASP A 407 -11.69 -3.36 -11.84
N ILE A 408 -12.68 -4.25 -11.62
CA ILE A 408 -13.99 -4.21 -12.29
C ILE A 408 -14.74 -2.92 -11.94
N ALA A 409 -14.73 -2.52 -10.68
CA ALA A 409 -15.30 -1.24 -10.25
C ALA A 409 -14.64 -0.05 -10.97
N ASN A 410 -13.30 -0.11 -11.11
CA ASN A 410 -12.53 0.90 -11.82
C ASN A 410 -12.86 0.91 -13.33
N VAL A 411 -13.04 -0.26 -13.97
CA VAL A 411 -13.50 -0.35 -15.37
C VAL A 411 -14.84 0.34 -15.55
N CYS A 412 -15.81 0.06 -14.68
CA CYS A 412 -17.13 0.68 -14.75
C CYS A 412 -17.07 2.21 -14.59
N ASN A 413 -16.27 2.70 -13.67
CA ASN A 413 -16.03 4.12 -13.45
C ASN A 413 -15.34 4.78 -14.63
N GLU A 414 -14.26 4.16 -15.16
CA GLU A 414 -13.49 4.70 -16.27
C GLU A 414 -14.32 4.74 -17.56
N ALA A 415 -15.15 3.72 -17.83
CA ALA A 415 -16.06 3.69 -18.96
C ALA A 415 -17.07 4.86 -18.88
N ALA A 416 -17.60 5.14 -17.69
CA ALA A 416 -18.48 6.28 -17.47
C ALA A 416 -17.76 7.63 -17.71
N LEU A 417 -16.49 7.75 -17.29
CA LEU A 417 -15.67 8.93 -17.53
C LEU A 417 -15.34 9.12 -19.03
N ILE A 418 -15.11 8.02 -19.77
CA ILE A 418 -14.87 8.05 -21.22
C ILE A 418 -16.16 8.49 -21.93
N ALA A 419 -17.30 7.92 -21.59
CA ALA A 419 -18.58 8.32 -22.18
C ALA A 419 -18.91 9.80 -21.90
N ALA A 420 -18.66 10.27 -20.67
CA ALA A 420 -18.84 11.68 -20.30
C ALA A 420 -17.91 12.62 -21.10
N ARG A 421 -16.67 12.22 -21.35
CA ARG A 421 -15.71 12.99 -22.14
C ARG A 421 -16.15 13.14 -23.61
N HIS A 422 -16.90 12.18 -24.12
CA HIS A 422 -17.48 12.21 -25.48
C HIS A 422 -18.92 12.75 -25.49
N ASP A 423 -19.38 13.44 -24.44
CA ASP A 423 -20.71 14.03 -24.30
C ASP A 423 -21.87 13.03 -24.55
N LYS A 424 -21.65 11.72 -24.29
CA LYS A 424 -22.65 10.67 -24.42
C LYS A 424 -23.63 10.69 -23.23
N LYS A 425 -24.87 10.28 -23.48
CA LYS A 425 -25.93 10.20 -22.45
C LYS A 425 -25.98 8.84 -21.74
N SER A 426 -25.34 7.83 -22.31
CA SER A 426 -25.21 6.47 -21.80
C SER A 426 -23.87 5.87 -22.19
N VAL A 427 -23.41 4.91 -21.38
CA VAL A 427 -22.16 4.21 -21.60
C VAL A 427 -22.41 3.05 -22.57
N SER A 428 -21.65 3.01 -23.67
CA SER A 428 -21.74 1.99 -24.72
C SER A 428 -20.70 0.87 -24.50
N LYS A 429 -20.86 -0.24 -25.21
CA LYS A 429 -19.87 -1.33 -25.26
C LYS A 429 -18.47 -0.81 -25.58
N GLN A 430 -18.33 0.14 -26.53
CA GLN A 430 -17.03 0.68 -26.92
C GLN A 430 -16.35 1.44 -25.78
N ASP A 431 -17.12 2.17 -24.96
CA ASP A 431 -16.53 2.90 -23.82
C ASP A 431 -15.96 1.95 -22.76
N PHE A 432 -16.57 0.77 -22.58
CA PHE A 432 -16.01 -0.28 -21.71
C PHE A 432 -14.75 -0.90 -22.29
N LEU A 433 -14.71 -1.18 -23.59
CA LEU A 433 -13.52 -1.69 -24.25
C LEU A 433 -12.35 -0.70 -24.13
N ASP A 434 -12.62 0.57 -24.35
CA ASP A 434 -11.63 1.64 -24.21
C ASP A 434 -11.18 1.81 -22.75
N ALA A 435 -12.09 1.57 -21.78
CA ALA A 435 -11.74 1.58 -20.35
C ALA A 435 -10.82 0.43 -19.96
N VAL A 436 -11.11 -0.79 -20.40
CA VAL A 436 -10.24 -1.96 -20.21
C VAL A 436 -8.86 -1.69 -20.80
N ASP A 437 -8.82 -1.19 -22.04
CA ASP A 437 -7.58 -0.82 -22.71
C ASP A 437 -6.75 0.19 -21.93
N ARG A 438 -7.44 1.21 -21.38
CA ARG A 438 -6.77 2.26 -20.62
C ARG A 438 -6.22 1.76 -19.29
N ILE A 439 -6.93 0.84 -18.63
CA ILE A 439 -6.50 0.28 -17.35
C ILE A 439 -5.31 -0.66 -17.54
N VAL A 440 -5.36 -1.53 -18.56
CA VAL A 440 -4.30 -2.51 -18.80
C VAL A 440 -3.10 -1.90 -19.54
N GLY A 441 -3.33 -1.12 -20.60
CA GLY A 441 -2.29 -0.57 -21.47
C GLY A 441 -1.87 0.87 -21.16
N GLY A 442 -2.65 1.59 -20.32
CA GLY A 442 -2.42 3.00 -20.04
C GLY A 442 -3.00 3.94 -21.11
N LEU A 443 -2.71 5.22 -20.94
CA LEU A 443 -3.19 6.27 -21.87
C LEU A 443 -2.53 6.17 -23.24
N GLU A 444 -3.34 6.35 -24.26
CA GLU A 444 -2.89 6.46 -25.66
C GLU A 444 -2.04 7.71 -25.85
N LYS A 445 -0.85 7.54 -26.46
CA LYS A 445 0.10 8.63 -26.74
C LYS A 445 0.00 9.09 -28.20
N LYS A 446 -1.02 9.87 -28.54
CA LYS A 446 -1.22 10.40 -29.91
C LYS A 446 -0.13 11.35 -30.39
N THR A 447 0.68 11.88 -29.48
CA THR A 447 1.74 12.87 -29.80
C THR A 447 3.10 12.25 -30.10
N LYS A 448 3.24 10.92 -30.00
CA LYS A 448 4.51 10.27 -30.28
C LYS A 448 4.73 10.20 -31.79
N VAL A 449 5.69 10.99 -32.25
CA VAL A 449 6.10 10.98 -33.69
C VAL A 449 6.93 9.72 -33.94
N MET A 450 6.45 8.84 -34.79
CA MET A 450 7.16 7.67 -35.30
C MET A 450 7.47 7.85 -36.78
N THR A 451 8.63 7.38 -37.20
CA THR A 451 8.95 7.31 -38.62
C THR A 451 8.14 6.21 -39.31
N ALA A 452 7.96 6.29 -40.61
CA ALA A 452 7.27 5.26 -41.39
C ALA A 452 7.96 3.87 -41.25
N GLU A 453 9.28 3.89 -41.13
CA GLU A 453 10.09 2.69 -40.95
C GLU A 453 9.89 2.07 -39.58
N GLU A 454 9.90 2.88 -38.52
CA GLU A 454 9.57 2.41 -37.15
C GLU A 454 8.15 1.83 -37.09
N LYS A 455 7.15 2.53 -37.68
CA LYS A 455 5.75 2.07 -37.72
C LYS A 455 5.64 0.71 -38.43
N ARG A 456 6.39 0.52 -39.51
CA ARG A 456 6.45 -0.73 -40.27
C ARG A 456 7.09 -1.86 -39.43
N SER A 457 8.20 -1.56 -38.76
CA SER A 457 8.89 -2.54 -37.88
C SER A 457 7.98 -3.00 -36.74
N ILE A 458 7.28 -2.07 -36.08
CA ILE A 458 6.30 -2.38 -35.03
C ILE A 458 5.15 -3.22 -35.60
N ALA A 459 4.62 -2.86 -36.78
CA ALA A 459 3.52 -3.62 -37.36
C ALA A 459 3.92 -5.06 -37.71
N LEU A 460 5.14 -5.29 -38.21
CA LEU A 460 5.68 -6.62 -38.45
C LEU A 460 5.86 -7.40 -37.15
N HIS A 461 6.35 -6.74 -36.10
CA HIS A 461 6.53 -7.33 -34.78
C HIS A 461 5.19 -7.82 -34.19
N GLU A 462 4.19 -6.94 -34.12
CA GLU A 462 2.88 -7.25 -33.57
C GLU A 462 2.12 -8.27 -34.42
N ALA A 463 2.25 -8.18 -35.75
CA ALA A 463 1.72 -9.20 -36.66
C ALA A 463 2.36 -10.57 -36.44
N GLY A 464 3.65 -10.60 -36.04
CA GLY A 464 4.36 -11.82 -35.68
C GLY A 464 3.73 -12.52 -34.48
N HIS A 465 3.49 -11.79 -33.41
CA HIS A 465 2.78 -12.30 -32.24
C HIS A 465 1.38 -12.84 -32.59
N ALA A 466 0.62 -12.06 -33.35
CA ALA A 466 -0.72 -12.43 -33.77
C ALA A 466 -0.75 -13.72 -34.63
N THR A 467 0.16 -13.81 -35.62
CA THR A 467 0.25 -14.98 -36.51
C THR A 467 0.57 -16.24 -35.72
N ILE A 468 1.57 -16.22 -34.84
CA ILE A 468 1.95 -17.38 -34.07
C ILE A 468 0.84 -17.81 -33.12
N SER A 469 0.26 -16.85 -32.41
CA SER A 469 -0.85 -17.13 -31.50
C SER A 469 -2.07 -17.76 -32.23
N TRP A 470 -2.30 -17.41 -33.50
CA TRP A 470 -3.39 -17.97 -34.30
C TRP A 470 -3.19 -19.46 -34.61
N PHE A 471 -1.95 -19.86 -34.85
CA PHE A 471 -1.60 -21.21 -35.27
C PHE A 471 -1.07 -22.12 -34.14
N CYS A 472 -0.82 -21.59 -32.94
CA CYS A 472 -0.53 -22.38 -31.76
C CYS A 472 -1.82 -22.82 -31.06
N GLN A 473 -1.93 -24.12 -30.79
CA GLN A 473 -3.14 -24.75 -30.23
C GLN A 473 -3.52 -24.15 -28.88
N TYR A 474 -2.55 -24.05 -28.00
CA TYR A 474 -2.77 -23.66 -26.60
C TYR A 474 -2.44 -22.18 -26.32
N ALA A 475 -2.08 -21.42 -27.35
CA ALA A 475 -1.93 -19.99 -27.20
C ALA A 475 -3.27 -19.30 -26.91
N ASN A 476 -3.24 -18.28 -26.08
CA ASN A 476 -4.44 -17.52 -25.73
C ASN A 476 -5.10 -16.92 -26.99
N PRO A 477 -6.43 -16.97 -27.10
CA PRO A 477 -7.16 -16.38 -28.22
C PRO A 477 -6.87 -14.90 -28.36
N LEU A 478 -6.64 -14.46 -29.60
CA LEU A 478 -6.40 -13.06 -29.91
C LEU A 478 -7.71 -12.27 -29.85
N ILE A 479 -7.70 -11.12 -29.22
CA ILE A 479 -8.82 -10.16 -29.22
C ILE A 479 -8.57 -9.09 -30.27
N LYS A 480 -7.42 -8.43 -30.20
CA LYS A 480 -7.02 -7.35 -31.10
C LYS A 480 -5.51 -7.17 -31.13
N VAL A 481 -5.04 -6.51 -32.17
CA VAL A 481 -3.65 -6.08 -32.30
C VAL A 481 -3.62 -4.56 -32.60
N THR A 482 -2.70 -3.85 -31.97
CA THR A 482 -2.59 -2.42 -32.16
C THR A 482 -1.13 -1.98 -32.25
N ILE A 483 -0.88 -1.00 -33.10
CA ILE A 483 0.40 -0.31 -33.18
C ILE A 483 0.32 1.14 -32.64
N VAL A 484 -0.79 1.45 -31.96
CA VAL A 484 -0.96 2.74 -31.26
C VAL A 484 -0.19 2.69 -29.95
N PRO A 485 0.78 3.61 -29.73
CA PRO A 485 1.58 3.59 -28.52
C PRO A 485 0.75 3.86 -27.26
N ARG A 486 0.91 3.01 -26.24
CA ARG A 486 0.27 3.16 -24.92
C ARG A 486 1.29 2.95 -23.81
N GLY A 487 1.29 3.83 -22.81
CA GLY A 487 2.23 3.70 -21.70
C GLY A 487 3.69 3.67 -22.16
N GLN A 488 4.38 2.56 -21.94
CA GLN A 488 5.75 2.31 -22.41
C GLN A 488 5.80 1.47 -23.71
N ALA A 489 4.70 0.80 -24.04
CA ALA A 489 4.61 -0.05 -25.24
C ALA A 489 4.42 0.79 -26.51
N LEU A 490 5.05 0.34 -27.60
CA LEU A 490 4.93 0.93 -28.94
C LEU A 490 3.78 0.31 -29.74
N GLY A 491 3.45 -0.95 -29.46
CA GLY A 491 2.33 -1.73 -29.95
C GLY A 491 1.94 -2.75 -28.91
N ALA A 492 0.88 -3.52 -29.16
CA ALA A 492 0.48 -4.64 -28.34
C ALA A 492 -0.48 -5.58 -29.06
N ALA A 493 -0.25 -6.87 -28.94
CA ALA A 493 -1.24 -7.90 -29.23
C ALA A 493 -2.00 -8.24 -27.92
N TRP A 494 -3.31 -8.14 -27.99
CA TRP A 494 -4.20 -8.38 -26.84
C TRP A 494 -4.85 -9.73 -26.96
N TYR A 495 -4.70 -10.52 -25.90
CA TYR A 495 -5.19 -11.87 -25.82
C TYR A 495 -6.29 -11.98 -24.78
N LEU A 496 -7.14 -12.99 -24.94
CA LEU A 496 -8.07 -13.43 -23.92
C LEU A 496 -7.38 -14.54 -23.09
N PRO A 497 -6.83 -14.26 -21.92
CA PRO A 497 -6.23 -15.31 -21.10
C PRO A 497 -7.30 -16.34 -20.73
N GLU A 498 -7.01 -17.60 -20.96
CA GLU A 498 -7.88 -18.70 -20.57
C GLU A 498 -7.65 -19.03 -19.09
N GLU A 499 -8.73 -19.10 -18.31
CA GLU A 499 -8.66 -19.51 -16.90
C GLU A 499 -8.38 -21.01 -16.83
N ARG A 500 -7.19 -21.35 -16.37
CA ARG A 500 -6.72 -22.72 -16.24
C ARG A 500 -6.27 -22.97 -14.81
N GLN A 501 -6.79 -24.03 -14.19
CA GLN A 501 -6.34 -24.47 -12.86
C GLN A 501 -4.98 -25.15 -12.90
N ILE A 502 -4.69 -25.84 -14.01
CA ILE A 502 -3.45 -26.57 -14.25
C ILE A 502 -2.95 -26.21 -15.64
N THR A 503 -1.65 -25.88 -15.74
CA THR A 503 -1.00 -25.57 -17.02
C THR A 503 -0.04 -26.69 -17.38
N THR A 504 -0.18 -27.23 -18.60
CA THR A 504 0.71 -28.28 -19.10
C THR A 504 1.99 -27.73 -19.72
N LYS A 505 3.00 -28.61 -19.93
CA LYS A 505 4.26 -28.22 -20.58
C LYS A 505 4.01 -27.64 -21.98
N GLU A 506 3.13 -28.27 -22.77
CA GLU A 506 2.79 -27.84 -24.12
C GLU A 506 2.17 -26.46 -24.15
N GLN A 507 1.31 -26.15 -23.19
CA GLN A 507 0.67 -24.84 -23.05
C GLN A 507 1.69 -23.73 -22.77
N MET A 508 2.63 -23.99 -21.85
CA MET A 508 3.70 -23.05 -21.54
C MET A 508 4.65 -22.85 -22.74
N LEU A 509 4.92 -23.90 -23.50
CA LEU A 509 5.73 -23.83 -24.71
C LEU A 509 5.03 -23.04 -25.83
N ASP A 510 3.71 -23.20 -26.01
CA ASP A 510 2.94 -22.43 -27.00
C ASP A 510 2.88 -20.92 -26.63
N GLU A 511 2.72 -20.61 -25.34
CA GLU A 511 2.80 -19.23 -24.87
C GLU A 511 4.20 -18.64 -25.13
N MET A 512 5.26 -19.40 -24.82
CA MET A 512 6.64 -18.98 -25.08
C MET A 512 6.89 -18.79 -26.59
N CYS A 513 6.39 -19.67 -27.42
CA CYS A 513 6.47 -19.55 -28.87
C CYS A 513 5.80 -18.27 -29.37
N SER A 514 4.62 -17.95 -28.85
CA SER A 514 3.89 -16.70 -29.15
C SER A 514 4.69 -15.45 -28.75
N LEU A 515 5.34 -15.47 -27.57
CA LEU A 515 6.22 -14.38 -27.12
C LEU A 515 7.42 -14.18 -28.06
N MET A 516 7.96 -15.25 -28.66
CA MET A 516 9.07 -15.14 -29.61
C MET A 516 8.65 -14.59 -30.96
N GLY A 517 7.35 -14.47 -31.23
CA GLY A 517 6.78 -14.07 -32.50
C GLY A 517 7.27 -12.75 -33.06
N GLY A 518 7.24 -11.72 -32.22
CA GLY A 518 7.70 -10.37 -32.62
C GLY A 518 9.17 -10.36 -33.01
N ARG A 519 10.03 -10.96 -32.19
CA ARG A 519 11.47 -11.07 -32.46
C ARG A 519 11.78 -11.88 -33.71
N ALA A 520 11.07 -12.99 -33.94
CA ALA A 520 11.22 -13.82 -35.08
C ALA A 520 10.78 -13.11 -36.38
N ALA A 521 9.69 -12.34 -36.30
CA ALA A 521 9.21 -11.53 -37.42
C ALA A 521 10.18 -10.41 -37.78
N GLU A 522 10.75 -9.71 -36.81
CA GLU A 522 11.78 -8.70 -37.07
C GLU A 522 12.95 -9.29 -37.84
N GLU A 523 13.54 -10.38 -37.38
CA GLU A 523 14.69 -11.01 -38.03
C GLU A 523 14.38 -11.50 -39.45
N LEU A 524 13.20 -12.15 -39.65
CA LEU A 524 12.83 -12.72 -40.96
C LEU A 524 12.46 -11.69 -42.02
N PHE A 525 11.79 -10.59 -41.61
CA PHE A 525 11.17 -9.68 -42.58
C PHE A 525 11.86 -8.30 -42.68
N THR A 526 12.63 -7.90 -41.66
CA THR A 526 13.43 -6.67 -41.69
C THR A 526 14.93 -6.96 -41.81
N GLY A 527 15.38 -8.15 -41.45
CA GLY A 527 16.80 -8.52 -41.35
C GLY A 527 17.51 -7.91 -40.16
N HIS A 528 16.79 -7.17 -39.31
CA HIS A 528 17.31 -6.48 -38.13
C HIS A 528 16.52 -6.89 -36.90
N ILE A 529 17.19 -6.88 -35.76
CA ILE A 529 16.60 -7.16 -34.46
C ILE A 529 16.61 -5.87 -33.66
N SER A 530 15.49 -5.58 -32.99
CA SER A 530 15.32 -4.36 -32.21
C SER A 530 15.31 -4.58 -30.70
N SER A 531 15.35 -3.50 -29.95
CA SER A 531 15.14 -3.53 -28.50
C SER A 531 13.66 -3.69 -28.10
N GLY A 532 12.73 -3.70 -29.06
CA GLY A 532 11.28 -3.82 -28.82
C GLY A 532 10.90 -5.13 -28.13
N ALA A 533 11.58 -6.20 -28.46
CA ALA A 533 11.34 -7.54 -27.88
C ALA A 533 11.87 -7.75 -26.45
N MET A 534 12.36 -6.70 -25.74
CA MET A 534 12.96 -6.85 -24.41
C MET A 534 12.00 -7.51 -23.41
N ASN A 535 10.76 -7.06 -23.36
CA ASN A 535 9.76 -7.59 -22.43
C ASN A 535 9.38 -9.04 -22.77
N ASP A 536 9.27 -9.37 -24.05
CA ASP A 536 8.94 -10.71 -24.51
C ASP A 536 10.05 -11.71 -24.18
N LEU A 537 11.30 -11.29 -24.38
CA LEU A 537 12.47 -12.09 -24.00
C LEU A 537 12.55 -12.29 -22.49
N GLU A 538 12.27 -11.26 -21.69
CA GLU A 538 12.24 -11.36 -20.22
C GLU A 538 11.17 -12.37 -19.77
N ARG A 539 9.95 -12.25 -20.28
CA ARG A 539 8.84 -13.17 -19.99
C ARG A 539 9.14 -14.60 -20.40
N ALA A 540 9.63 -14.80 -21.61
CA ALA A 540 9.99 -16.12 -22.11
C ALA A 540 11.11 -16.77 -21.29
N THR A 541 12.16 -16.02 -20.96
CA THR A 541 13.28 -16.50 -20.11
C THR A 541 12.78 -16.87 -18.71
N LYS A 542 11.95 -16.02 -18.10
CA LYS A 542 11.38 -16.27 -16.78
C LYS A 542 10.47 -17.52 -16.78
N SER A 543 9.66 -17.70 -17.83
CA SER A 543 8.82 -18.87 -18.00
C SER A 543 9.67 -20.15 -18.16
N ALA A 544 10.68 -20.14 -19.03
CA ALA A 544 11.59 -21.27 -19.22
C ALA A 544 12.33 -21.63 -17.92
N TYR A 545 12.81 -20.63 -17.19
CA TYR A 545 13.47 -20.83 -15.90
C TYR A 545 12.49 -21.47 -14.89
N GLY A 546 11.26 -20.98 -14.83
CA GLY A 546 10.19 -21.54 -13.98
C GLY A 546 9.88 -22.99 -14.32
N MET A 547 9.75 -23.33 -15.62
CA MET A 547 9.51 -24.69 -16.08
C MET A 547 10.62 -25.66 -15.66
N ILE A 548 11.87 -25.24 -15.75
CA ILE A 548 13.02 -26.08 -15.46
C ILE A 548 13.34 -26.16 -13.98
N ALA A 549 13.45 -24.99 -13.31
CA ALA A 549 13.93 -24.94 -11.95
C ALA A 549 12.84 -25.19 -10.89
N TYR A 550 11.57 -24.85 -11.19
CA TYR A 550 10.48 -24.96 -10.19
C TYR A 550 9.51 -26.08 -10.50
N LEU A 551 9.18 -26.29 -11.77
CA LEU A 551 8.19 -27.29 -12.17
C LEU A 551 8.82 -28.64 -12.61
N GLY A 552 10.16 -28.72 -12.73
CA GLY A 552 10.86 -29.95 -13.12
C GLY A 552 10.46 -30.48 -14.47
N MET A 553 10.12 -29.62 -15.45
CA MET A 553 9.62 -29.96 -16.77
C MET A 553 10.75 -30.14 -17.83
N SER A 554 11.99 -30.34 -17.39
CA SER A 554 13.15 -30.60 -18.25
C SER A 554 13.51 -32.10 -18.26
N ASP A 555 13.98 -32.60 -19.40
CA ASP A 555 14.43 -33.97 -19.54
C ASP A 555 15.73 -34.23 -18.76
N LYS A 556 16.60 -33.21 -18.59
CA LYS A 556 17.86 -33.35 -17.83
C LYS A 556 17.67 -33.17 -16.33
N LEU A 557 16.66 -32.43 -15.90
CA LEU A 557 16.35 -32.12 -14.50
C LEU A 557 14.86 -32.44 -14.21
N PRO A 558 14.43 -33.70 -14.38
CA PRO A 558 13.04 -34.07 -14.22
C PRO A 558 12.67 -34.19 -12.75
N ASN A 559 11.42 -33.78 -12.41
CA ASN A 559 10.79 -34.03 -11.10
C ASN A 559 11.53 -33.42 -9.88
N ILE A 560 12.29 -32.38 -10.11
CA ILE A 560 13.02 -31.66 -9.05
C ILE A 560 12.54 -30.21 -8.99
N CYS A 561 12.26 -29.74 -7.79
CA CYS A 561 11.91 -28.32 -7.53
C CYS A 561 13.00 -27.65 -6.72
N TYR A 562 13.66 -26.68 -7.32
CA TYR A 562 14.68 -25.86 -6.68
C TYR A 562 14.10 -24.55 -6.11
N TYR A 563 12.84 -24.55 -5.69
CA TYR A 563 12.20 -23.39 -5.09
C TYR A 563 12.84 -23.07 -3.75
N ASN A 564 13.23 -21.79 -3.58
CA ASN A 564 13.75 -21.30 -2.32
C ASN A 564 12.76 -20.29 -1.73
N ASN A 565 12.08 -20.68 -0.65
CA ASN A 565 11.12 -19.84 0.06
C ASN A 565 11.77 -18.66 0.82
N GLN A 566 13.11 -18.56 0.79
CA GLN A 566 13.83 -17.50 1.48
C GLN A 566 14.17 -16.36 0.51
N GLU A 567 13.30 -15.38 0.41
CA GLU A 567 13.49 -14.13 -0.39
C GLU A 567 14.81 -13.39 -0.09
N TYR A 568 15.51 -13.73 0.99
CA TYR A 568 16.77 -13.13 1.44
C TYR A 568 17.96 -14.07 1.50
N SER A 569 17.83 -15.26 0.93
CA SER A 569 18.99 -16.17 0.84
C SER A 569 19.81 -15.83 -0.40
N PHE A 570 20.99 -15.24 -0.18
CA PHE A 570 21.99 -15.06 -1.24
C PHE A 570 22.60 -16.37 -1.72
N GLN A 571 22.23 -17.50 -1.13
CA GLN A 571 22.72 -18.82 -1.53
C GLN A 571 21.68 -19.52 -2.41
N ARG A 572 22.12 -19.97 -3.58
CA ARG A 572 21.31 -20.81 -4.47
C ARG A 572 21.11 -22.18 -3.82
N PRO A 573 19.89 -22.79 -3.93
CA PRO A 573 19.62 -24.12 -3.34
C PRO A 573 20.24 -25.29 -4.12
N TYR A 574 21.15 -25.01 -5.04
CA TYR A 574 21.78 -25.98 -5.92
C TYR A 574 23.24 -25.63 -6.21
N SER A 575 24.01 -26.65 -6.69
CA SER A 575 25.44 -26.51 -7.03
C SER A 575 25.66 -25.69 -8.30
N ASP A 576 26.89 -25.21 -8.52
CA ASP A 576 27.26 -24.51 -9.76
C ASP A 576 27.13 -25.42 -11.00
N THR A 577 27.31 -26.72 -10.86
CA THR A 577 27.07 -27.69 -11.95
C THR A 577 25.61 -27.73 -12.34
N THR A 578 24.71 -27.75 -11.34
CA THR A 578 23.27 -27.72 -11.60
C THR A 578 22.84 -26.37 -12.19
N ALA A 579 23.44 -25.25 -11.74
CA ALA A 579 23.20 -23.92 -12.31
C ALA A 579 23.51 -23.92 -13.82
N ARG A 580 24.65 -24.45 -14.22
CA ARG A 580 25.01 -24.57 -15.65
C ARG A 580 24.01 -25.40 -16.43
N MET A 581 23.56 -26.53 -15.88
CA MET A 581 22.56 -27.37 -16.53
C MET A 581 21.22 -26.63 -16.71
N ILE A 582 20.81 -25.86 -15.71
CA ILE A 582 19.61 -24.99 -15.79
C ILE A 582 19.78 -23.99 -16.93
N ASP A 583 20.92 -23.25 -16.95
CA ASP A 583 21.21 -22.23 -17.96
C ASP A 583 21.22 -22.84 -19.38
N GLU A 584 21.84 -24.03 -19.57
CA GLU A 584 21.85 -24.76 -20.86
C GLU A 584 20.45 -25.16 -21.30
N GLU A 585 19.64 -25.72 -20.40
CA GLU A 585 18.28 -26.14 -20.71
C GLU A 585 17.34 -24.94 -20.99
N VAL A 586 17.48 -23.84 -20.26
CA VAL A 586 16.76 -22.59 -20.54
C VAL A 586 17.10 -22.08 -21.94
N LEU A 587 18.40 -21.99 -22.24
CA LEU A 587 18.84 -21.53 -23.56
C LEU A 587 18.32 -22.45 -24.69
N LYS A 588 18.39 -23.76 -24.48
CA LYS A 588 17.88 -24.75 -25.43
C LYS A 588 16.38 -24.56 -25.65
N MET A 589 15.59 -24.51 -24.58
CA MET A 589 14.13 -24.38 -24.64
C MET A 589 13.70 -23.10 -25.35
N VAL A 590 14.30 -21.95 -25.01
CA VAL A 590 13.99 -20.67 -25.65
C VAL A 590 14.36 -20.70 -27.13
N ASN A 591 15.52 -21.26 -27.52
CA ASN A 591 15.94 -21.36 -28.90
C ASN A 591 15.07 -22.33 -29.73
N GLU A 592 14.61 -23.42 -29.13
CA GLU A 592 13.67 -24.33 -29.77
C GLU A 592 12.35 -23.64 -30.12
N GLN A 593 11.79 -22.88 -29.16
CA GLN A 593 10.56 -22.11 -29.39
C GLN A 593 10.78 -20.97 -30.39
N TYR A 594 11.93 -20.32 -30.36
CA TYR A 594 12.29 -19.30 -31.34
C TYR A 594 12.37 -19.87 -32.77
N THR A 595 12.98 -21.03 -32.91
CA THR A 595 13.06 -21.76 -34.22
C THR A 595 11.67 -22.18 -34.69
N ARG A 596 10.82 -22.67 -33.78
CA ARG A 596 9.43 -23.02 -34.08
C ARG A 596 8.64 -21.81 -34.55
N ALA A 597 8.81 -20.66 -33.86
CA ALA A 597 8.19 -19.39 -34.25
C ALA A 597 8.59 -18.94 -35.65
N LYS A 598 9.89 -19.04 -36.02
CA LYS A 598 10.37 -18.77 -37.37
C LYS A 598 9.72 -19.67 -38.42
N ASN A 599 9.62 -20.97 -38.14
CA ASN A 599 9.03 -21.94 -39.07
C ASN A 599 7.55 -21.60 -39.34
N ILE A 600 6.76 -21.31 -38.32
CA ILE A 600 5.36 -20.89 -38.46
C ILE A 600 5.25 -19.62 -39.31
N LEU A 601 6.11 -18.61 -39.05
CA LEU A 601 6.10 -17.35 -39.81
C LEU A 601 6.51 -17.53 -41.28
N VAL A 602 7.42 -18.47 -41.58
CA VAL A 602 7.82 -18.79 -42.96
C VAL A 602 6.67 -19.49 -43.68
N GLU A 603 5.99 -20.43 -43.02
CA GLU A 603 4.85 -21.15 -43.58
C GLU A 603 3.67 -20.21 -43.90
N HIS A 604 3.44 -19.21 -43.04
CA HIS A 604 2.33 -18.26 -43.15
C HIS A 604 2.77 -16.85 -43.61
N LYS A 605 3.89 -16.76 -44.34
CA LYS A 605 4.52 -15.48 -44.70
C LYS A 605 3.59 -14.50 -45.41
N GLU A 606 2.76 -14.96 -46.35
CA GLU A 606 1.85 -14.09 -47.11
C GLU A 606 0.78 -13.48 -46.19
N GLY A 607 0.18 -14.30 -45.33
CA GLY A 607 -0.81 -13.83 -44.35
C GLY A 607 -0.22 -12.88 -43.33
N HIS A 608 0.98 -13.18 -42.82
CA HIS A 608 1.69 -12.29 -41.91
C HIS A 608 1.94 -10.88 -42.51
N ASN A 609 2.40 -10.82 -43.78
CA ASN A 609 2.63 -9.55 -44.47
C ASN A 609 1.31 -8.79 -44.70
N ALA A 610 0.25 -9.50 -45.10
CA ALA A 610 -1.08 -8.92 -45.27
C ALA A 610 -1.60 -8.32 -43.94
N LEU A 611 -1.35 -9.01 -42.82
CA LEU A 611 -1.73 -8.57 -41.49
C LEU A 611 -0.95 -7.32 -41.08
N ALA A 612 0.37 -7.28 -41.32
CA ALA A 612 1.22 -6.12 -41.04
C ALA A 612 0.80 -4.88 -41.87
N GLU A 613 0.50 -5.06 -43.14
CA GLU A 613 -0.01 -3.97 -44.01
C GLU A 613 -1.37 -3.45 -43.53
N LEU A 614 -2.27 -4.36 -43.11
CA LEU A 614 -3.56 -3.97 -42.56
C LEU A 614 -3.39 -3.19 -41.25
N LEU A 615 -2.43 -3.59 -40.38
CA LEU A 615 -2.06 -2.85 -39.17
C LEU A 615 -1.54 -1.45 -39.45
N ILE A 616 -0.72 -1.27 -40.50
CA ILE A 616 -0.23 0.06 -40.89
C ILE A 616 -1.38 0.97 -41.33
N GLN A 617 -2.40 0.39 -41.98
CA GLN A 617 -3.55 1.15 -42.51
C GLN A 617 -4.58 1.47 -41.41
N LYS A 618 -4.96 0.49 -40.60
CA LYS A 618 -6.03 0.60 -39.58
C LYS A 618 -5.54 0.97 -38.20
N GLU A 619 -4.25 0.82 -37.91
CA GLU A 619 -3.59 0.97 -36.60
C GLU A 619 -4.12 0.04 -35.48
N VAL A 620 -5.36 -0.39 -35.59
CA VAL A 620 -6.01 -1.39 -34.71
C VAL A 620 -6.76 -2.38 -35.58
N ILE A 621 -6.54 -3.67 -35.36
CA ILE A 621 -7.27 -4.77 -36.02
C ILE A 621 -7.87 -5.67 -34.94
N MET A 622 -9.02 -6.24 -35.24
CA MET A 622 -9.72 -7.18 -34.35
C MET A 622 -9.51 -8.63 -34.81
N ALA A 623 -9.86 -9.59 -33.96
CA ALA A 623 -9.77 -11.02 -34.28
C ALA A 623 -10.50 -11.38 -35.57
N GLU A 624 -11.63 -10.75 -35.89
CA GLU A 624 -12.39 -10.95 -37.10
C GLU A 624 -11.63 -10.52 -38.39
N ASP A 625 -10.75 -9.52 -38.29
CA ASP A 625 -9.89 -9.12 -39.41
C ASP A 625 -8.77 -10.15 -39.63
N VAL A 626 -8.25 -10.74 -38.54
CA VAL A 626 -7.26 -11.81 -38.59
C VAL A 626 -7.89 -13.09 -39.21
N GLU A 627 -9.13 -13.42 -38.84
CA GLU A 627 -9.89 -14.55 -39.41
C GLU A 627 -10.14 -14.38 -40.90
N LYS A 628 -10.32 -13.15 -41.40
CA LYS A 628 -10.45 -12.92 -42.87
C LYS A 628 -9.17 -13.24 -43.63
N ILE A 629 -8.00 -13.09 -43.00
CA ILE A 629 -6.69 -13.31 -43.62
C ILE A 629 -6.29 -14.80 -43.52
N PHE A 630 -6.42 -15.41 -42.36
CA PHE A 630 -5.94 -16.75 -42.06
C PHE A 630 -7.03 -17.85 -42.08
N GLY A 631 -8.30 -17.45 -42.21
CA GLY A 631 -9.43 -18.35 -42.00
C GLY A 631 -9.74 -18.54 -40.51
N LYS A 632 -10.75 -19.36 -40.21
CA LYS A 632 -11.11 -19.71 -38.83
C LYS A 632 -9.92 -20.29 -38.09
N ARG A 633 -9.75 -19.91 -36.80
CA ARG A 633 -8.75 -20.52 -35.96
C ARG A 633 -8.96 -22.06 -35.93
N PRO A 634 -7.91 -22.85 -36.14
CA PRO A 634 -8.06 -24.31 -36.20
C PRO A 634 -8.53 -24.97 -34.91
N TRP A 635 -8.42 -24.26 -33.80
CA TRP A 635 -8.66 -24.74 -32.45
C TRP A 635 -9.76 -23.92 -31.75
N LEU A 636 -10.68 -24.61 -31.05
CA LEU A 636 -11.63 -23.97 -30.17
C LEU A 636 -10.92 -23.44 -28.91
N SER A 637 -11.32 -22.30 -28.41
CA SER A 637 -10.86 -21.83 -27.10
C SER A 637 -11.60 -22.58 -26.00
N ARG A 638 -10.93 -22.79 -24.86
CA ARG A 638 -11.55 -23.43 -23.69
C ARG A 638 -12.83 -22.69 -23.23
N SER A 639 -12.83 -21.38 -23.34
CA SER A 639 -14.03 -20.58 -23.03
C SER A 639 -15.19 -20.87 -23.98
N GLN A 640 -14.89 -21.20 -25.25
CA GLN A 640 -15.91 -21.66 -26.22
C GLN A 640 -16.33 -23.12 -25.95
N GLU A 641 -15.38 -24.01 -25.61
CA GLU A 641 -15.68 -25.37 -25.20
C GLU A 641 -16.58 -25.44 -23.98
N ILE A 642 -16.29 -24.59 -22.93
CA ILE A 642 -17.11 -24.54 -21.72
C ILE A 642 -18.54 -24.00 -22.00
N MET A 643 -18.69 -23.09 -22.98
CA MET A 643 -20.01 -22.54 -23.34
C MET A 643 -20.81 -23.47 -24.23
N GLU A 644 -20.16 -24.27 -25.07
CA GLU A 644 -20.81 -25.28 -25.94
C GLU A 644 -21.21 -26.52 -25.15
N ASP A 645 -20.56 -26.81 -24.02
CA ASP A 645 -20.82 -27.95 -23.14
C ASP A 645 -21.26 -27.49 -21.77
N GLU A 646 -22.57 -27.35 -21.53
CA GLU A 646 -23.14 -27.17 -20.20
C GLU A 646 -22.88 -28.33 -19.23
N GLN A 647 -22.27 -29.42 -19.71
CA GLN A 647 -21.76 -30.53 -18.92
C GLN A 647 -20.33 -30.92 -19.37
N PRO A 648 -19.37 -31.04 -18.44
CA PRO A 648 -18.05 -31.55 -18.80
C PRO A 648 -18.21 -32.95 -19.41
N LYS A 649 -17.80 -33.12 -20.67
CA LYS A 649 -17.67 -34.44 -21.27
C LYS A 649 -16.62 -35.17 -20.48
N ILE A 650 -17.04 -35.99 -19.52
CA ILE A 650 -16.17 -36.98 -18.89
C ILE A 650 -15.66 -37.85 -20.01
N ASP A 651 -14.35 -37.91 -20.20
CA ASP A 651 -13.72 -38.74 -21.21
C ASP A 651 -14.37 -40.13 -21.20
N ASP A 652 -14.81 -40.64 -22.36
CA ASP A 652 -15.56 -41.90 -22.45
C ASP A 652 -14.81 -43.05 -21.79
N LYS A 653 -13.47 -42.97 -21.77
CA LYS A 653 -12.62 -43.94 -21.04
C LYS A 653 -12.75 -43.82 -19.51
N LEU A 654 -13.03 -42.62 -18.96
CA LEU A 654 -13.29 -42.47 -17.55
C LEU A 654 -14.69 -42.95 -17.16
N LYS A 655 -15.66 -42.88 -18.08
CA LYS A 655 -17.02 -43.42 -17.90
C LYS A 655 -17.04 -44.95 -17.82
N GLU A 656 -16.06 -45.62 -18.43
CA GLU A 656 -15.94 -47.08 -18.38
C GLU A 656 -15.35 -47.60 -17.05
N LEU A 657 -14.78 -46.76 -16.21
CA LEU A 657 -14.27 -47.16 -14.90
C LEU A 657 -15.42 -47.54 -13.96
N PRO A 658 -15.38 -48.74 -13.34
CA PRO A 658 -16.45 -49.21 -12.48
C PRO A 658 -16.80 -48.28 -11.29
N GLU A 659 -15.79 -47.61 -10.79
CA GLU A 659 -15.92 -46.65 -9.68
C GLU A 659 -16.69 -45.36 -10.11
N VAL A 660 -16.46 -44.90 -11.33
CA VAL A 660 -17.13 -43.72 -11.91
C VAL A 660 -18.58 -44.07 -12.27
N GLN A 661 -18.84 -45.27 -12.81
CA GLN A 661 -20.20 -45.76 -13.05
C GLN A 661 -21.00 -45.91 -11.78
N ALA A 662 -20.38 -46.34 -10.69
CA ALA A 662 -21.04 -46.44 -9.39
C ALA A 662 -21.40 -45.04 -8.84
N ALA A 663 -20.50 -44.05 -9.00
CA ALA A 663 -20.73 -42.68 -8.56
C ALA A 663 -21.82 -42.00 -9.40
N ILE A 664 -21.86 -42.19 -10.72
CA ILE A 664 -22.90 -41.66 -11.60
C ILE A 664 -24.27 -42.25 -11.22
N LYS A 665 -24.35 -43.55 -11.01
CA LYS A 665 -25.62 -44.21 -10.57
C LYS A 665 -26.10 -43.74 -9.20
N ALA A 666 -25.17 -43.50 -8.26
CA ALA A 666 -25.51 -42.98 -6.95
C ALA A 666 -26.05 -41.54 -7.05
N HIS A 667 -25.47 -40.72 -7.92
CA HIS A 667 -25.95 -39.34 -8.16
C HIS A 667 -27.30 -39.28 -8.86
N GLU A 668 -27.53 -40.14 -9.86
CA GLU A 668 -28.84 -40.27 -10.51
C GLU A 668 -29.94 -40.79 -9.56
N GLN A 669 -29.59 -41.66 -8.62
CA GLN A 669 -30.52 -42.10 -7.58
C GLN A 669 -30.87 -41.01 -6.58
N ALA A 670 -29.89 -40.22 -6.14
CA ALA A 670 -30.09 -39.09 -5.25
C ALA A 670 -30.97 -38.00 -5.90
N GLN A 671 -30.77 -37.69 -7.19
CA GLN A 671 -31.62 -36.75 -7.93
C GLN A 671 -33.06 -37.26 -8.15
N LYS A 672 -33.26 -38.59 -8.24
CA LYS A 672 -34.61 -39.15 -8.31
C LYS A 672 -35.34 -39.16 -6.98
N GLU A 673 -34.61 -39.26 -5.87
CA GLU A 673 -35.19 -39.16 -4.53
C GLU A 673 -35.54 -37.69 -4.18
N ASP A 674 -34.72 -36.71 -4.59
CA ASP A 674 -35.08 -35.27 -4.42
C ASP A 674 -36.28 -34.86 -5.27
N ASN A 675 -36.36 -35.29 -6.52
CA ASN A 675 -37.54 -35.01 -7.37
C ASN A 675 -38.82 -35.75 -6.93
N SER A 676 -38.71 -36.87 -6.20
CA SER A 676 -39.85 -37.57 -5.64
C SER A 676 -40.34 -36.93 -4.31
N SER A 677 -39.48 -36.26 -3.57
CA SER A 677 -39.85 -35.50 -2.36
C SER A 677 -40.49 -34.17 -2.70
N GLU A 678 -40.08 -33.47 -3.79
CA GLU A 678 -40.77 -32.26 -4.27
C GLU A 678 -42.18 -32.55 -4.85
N SER A 679 -42.38 -33.73 -5.43
CA SER A 679 -43.71 -34.09 -5.98
C SER A 679 -44.70 -34.55 -4.90
N THR A 680 -44.25 -34.94 -3.70
CA THR A 680 -45.10 -35.27 -2.56
C THR A 680 -45.51 -34.05 -1.73
N GLU A 681 -44.68 -33.02 -1.65
CA GLU A 681 -45.03 -31.77 -0.98
C GLU A 681 -46.03 -30.91 -1.79
N ASN A 682 -46.06 -31.01 -3.13
CA ASN A 682 -47.02 -30.29 -3.97
C ASN A 682 -48.42 -30.96 -4.02
N ASN A 683 -48.53 -32.26 -3.66
CA ASN A 683 -49.84 -32.91 -3.59
C ASN A 683 -50.57 -32.74 -2.24
N ASP A 684 -49.86 -32.47 -1.14
CA ASP A 684 -50.48 -32.22 0.16
C ASP A 684 -50.96 -30.77 0.32
N THR A 685 -50.52 -29.82 -0.50
CA THR A 685 -51.00 -28.43 -0.49
C THR A 685 -52.27 -28.22 -1.31
N ASP A 686 -52.59 -29.06 -2.31
CA ASP A 686 -53.82 -28.96 -3.11
C ASP A 686 -55.03 -29.63 -2.45
N VAL A 687 -54.85 -30.55 -1.50
CA VAL A 687 -55.95 -31.21 -0.79
C VAL A 687 -56.48 -30.39 0.40
N GLN A 688 -55.73 -29.43 0.94
CA GLN A 688 -56.20 -28.55 2.03
C GLN A 688 -56.92 -27.27 1.57
N ASN A 689 -56.91 -26.92 0.29
CA ASN A 689 -57.63 -25.74 -0.22
C ASN A 689 -59.04 -26.00 -0.74
N ASP A 690 -59.45 -27.29 -0.93
CA ASP A 690 -60.81 -27.61 -1.36
C ASP A 690 -61.81 -27.85 -0.20
N GLU A 691 -61.37 -28.00 1.05
CA GLU A 691 -62.31 -28.16 2.21
C GLU A 691 -62.76 -26.82 2.83
N ASN A 692 -62.21 -25.67 2.45
CA ASN A 692 -62.57 -24.37 3.02
C ASN A 692 -63.48 -23.48 2.13
N SER A 693 -63.99 -23.99 1.02
CA SER A 693 -64.87 -23.22 0.09
C SER A 693 -66.36 -23.61 0.13
N GLU A 694 -66.79 -24.54 0.96
CA GLU A 694 -68.22 -24.96 1.07
C GLU A 694 -68.98 -24.47 2.31
N GLU A 695 -68.41 -23.66 3.21
CA GLU A 695 -69.16 -23.20 4.41
C GLU A 695 -69.55 -21.72 4.45
N THR A 696 -69.58 -21.00 3.32
CA THR A 696 -70.03 -19.59 3.34
C THR A 696 -71.17 -19.27 2.30
N ASN A 697 -72.06 -20.22 2.05
CA ASN A 697 -73.32 -19.90 1.34
C ASN A 697 -74.54 -20.57 2.00
N ASN A 698 -74.86 -20.15 3.22
CA ASN A 698 -76.22 -20.22 3.74
C ASN A 698 -76.35 -19.46 5.09
N LYS A 699 -76.47 -18.13 5.02
CA LYS A 699 -77.47 -17.35 5.80
C LYS A 699 -77.45 -15.89 5.38
#